data_0b2cabe13a11a05b44142ee306490fc6
#
_entry.id   0b2cabe13a11a05b44142ee306490fc6
#
_cell.length_a   1.000
_cell.length_b   1.000
_cell.length_c   1.000
_cell.angle_alpha   90.00
_cell.angle_beta   90.00
_cell.angle_gamma   90.00
#
_symmetry.space_group_name_H-M   'P 1'
#
loop_
_entity.id
_entity.type
_entity.pdbx_description
1 polymer ?
#
loop_
_entity_poly.entity_id
_entity_poly.type
_entity_poly.pdbx_seq_one_letter_code
_entity_poly.pdbx_strand_id
1 'polypeptide(L)'
;MNAKKIQLIAIYLLLAMGVRAQQFTLSGKVSDQDGNAIELATVSCLEQGAMTMANLKGEYSLKLQSKDSVVIRFSMVGYQTKTRVLRRPRGDQKMLVQLAPMEALKEVVVTERRRQTTGTEQLDVKNIRQTPSTTGNAVEELVQQQAGVSTHNELSSQYNVRGGSFDENSVYINNVEVYRPLLIRSGQQEGLSVINSDMVEKIGFSSGGFEAKYGDKMSSALDIHYRRPTRFEGNAQASLLGGGIYVGYASKQKVTTYDQQSVAKFTMSHGLRYKTSRYLLGSLETKGEYDPNFLDYQTYITYQPNERWSLDIIGNISENHYNFQPTDRETSFGTMQNVKTFKVYFDGQERDIFRTLFGTARLTRHFGKNSKVSLLYSAFHTKEQETYDIQGQYWLDDAQTQEQLGVGTYMEHARNYLTANVHSLKLMANHKAGRHDWEAGVTVKWEKIEEKSREYEMRDSSGYSIPHQADRLDMIYSLASENDMRSTRIEGYLQDTYRMETGGEKPWHLTLNYGLRMANWSYNKETIVSPRISLAAIPSWNEDMTFRLAAGLYYQAPFYKELRDTTTRNGQTVVTLNQKIKSQRSIHIVGAFDYRFRMMERPFRFTAEAYYKLMDNLVPYNVQNMKVVYYGENMAKGYAAGLDLKLYGEFVPGTDSWITLSIMSTRQTINGVSVPMPTDQRWGVNLHFTDYFPGTERWKMTLRLAYADGLPFGAPHRGLEYQQFRAPAYKRADIGMSFLAVGKPDATPSLRHPRVWLGIDGLNIFGISNVNSYYWVTDVTNHQYAVPNYLTGRQINGKVIVEF
;
A
#
# COMPACT_ATOMS: atom_id res chain seq x y z
N MET A 1 27.24 17.73 81.19
CA MET A 1 27.25 17.73 79.71
C MET A 1 28.71 17.67 79.23
N ASN A 2 29.14 16.57 78.70
CA ASN A 2 30.51 16.23 78.42
C ASN A 2 31.12 17.09 77.29
N ALA A 3 32.32 17.66 77.57
CA ALA A 3 33.09 18.54 76.69
C ALA A 3 33.24 17.97 75.25
N LYS A 4 33.22 16.63 75.07
CA LYS A 4 33.28 15.98 73.78
C LYS A 4 31.99 16.19 72.92
N LYS A 5 30.82 16.41 73.52
CA LYS A 5 29.58 16.73 72.81
C LYS A 5 29.54 18.16 72.29
N ILE A 6 30.17 19.06 72.98
CA ILE A 6 30.32 20.51 72.62
C ILE A 6 31.33 20.65 71.49
N GLN A 7 32.40 19.88 71.47
CA GLN A 7 33.37 19.86 70.37
C GLN A 7 32.73 19.25 69.05
N LEU A 8 31.91 18.22 69.16
CA LEU A 8 31.22 17.64 67.98
C LEU A 8 30.18 18.62 67.42
N ILE A 9 29.45 19.33 68.26
CA ILE A 9 28.48 20.36 67.80
C ILE A 9 29.18 21.57 67.19
N ALA A 10 30.32 21.96 67.67
CA ALA A 10 31.20 23.05 67.15
C ALA A 10 31.79 22.65 65.79
N ILE A 11 32.19 21.38 65.59
CA ILE A 11 32.65 20.83 64.28
C ILE A 11 31.48 20.71 63.27
N TYR A 12 30.30 20.35 63.76
CA TYR A 12 29.10 20.33 62.86
C TYR A 12 28.66 21.74 62.47
N LEU A 13 28.76 22.73 63.35
CA LEU A 13 28.48 24.14 63.07
C LEU A 13 29.55 24.78 62.16
N LEU A 14 30.81 24.37 62.25
CA LEU A 14 31.88 24.81 61.36
C LEU A 14 31.82 24.14 59.98
N LEU A 15 31.30 22.93 59.87
CA LEU A 15 31.04 22.24 58.56
C LEU A 15 29.78 22.77 57.88
N ALA A 16 28.83 23.39 58.63
CA ALA A 16 27.63 24.03 58.08
C ALA A 16 27.84 25.46 57.56
N MET A 17 29.00 26.03 57.77
CA MET A 17 29.38 27.39 57.33
C MET A 17 30.32 27.30 56.12
N GLY A 18 29.84 26.90 54.93
CA GLY A 18 30.76 27.04 53.82
C GLY A 18 30.43 26.46 52.47
N VAL A 19 29.19 26.29 52.12
CA VAL A 19 28.90 26.14 50.68
C VAL A 19 28.11 27.37 50.23
N ARG A 20 28.78 28.51 50.13
CA ARG A 20 28.32 29.59 49.27
C ARG A 20 28.54 29.11 47.87
N ALA A 21 27.43 28.82 47.13
CA ALA A 21 27.48 28.57 45.70
C ALA A 21 28.21 29.76 45.05
N GLN A 22 29.43 29.53 44.57
CA GLN A 22 30.24 30.54 43.89
C GLN A 22 29.49 31.02 42.64
N GLN A 23 29.13 32.29 42.60
CA GLN A 23 28.55 32.90 41.40
C GLN A 23 29.63 33.16 40.37
N PHE A 24 29.30 32.95 39.10
CA PHE A 24 30.15 33.28 37.98
C PHE A 24 29.33 33.94 36.88
N THR A 25 29.99 34.73 36.03
CA THR A 25 29.36 35.33 34.86
C THR A 25 29.77 34.57 33.61
N LEU A 26 28.79 34.05 32.86
CA LEU A 26 29.01 33.53 31.54
C LEU A 26 28.78 34.65 30.53
N SER A 27 29.83 35.03 29.79
CA SER A 27 29.77 36.06 28.75
C SER A 27 30.28 35.53 27.42
N GLY A 28 29.95 36.18 26.31
CA GLY A 28 30.46 35.79 25.01
C GLY A 28 29.67 36.38 23.85
N LYS A 29 29.80 35.76 22.72
CA LYS A 29 29.11 36.18 21.48
C LYS A 29 28.41 34.99 20.82
N VAL A 30 27.20 35.24 20.32
CA VAL A 30 26.44 34.31 19.44
C VAL A 30 26.55 34.83 18.03
N SER A 31 26.97 33.95 17.11
CA SER A 31 27.10 34.26 15.66
C SER A 31 26.51 33.14 14.81
N ASP A 32 26.29 33.41 13.53
CA ASP A 32 25.99 32.41 12.51
C ASP A 32 27.27 31.69 12.03
N GLN A 33 27.13 30.80 11.06
CA GLN A 33 28.25 30.04 10.46
C GLN A 33 29.22 30.92 9.67
N ASP A 34 28.73 32.07 9.16
CA ASP A 34 29.50 33.05 8.39
C ASP A 34 30.19 34.10 9.32
N GLY A 35 29.97 34.01 10.67
CA GLY A 35 30.56 34.88 11.66
C GLY A 35 29.74 36.16 11.95
N ASN A 36 28.56 36.34 11.29
CA ASN A 36 27.69 37.49 11.55
C ASN A 36 27.07 37.38 12.96
N ALA A 37 26.88 38.48 13.64
CA ALA A 37 26.26 38.54 14.94
C ALA A 37 24.77 38.16 14.87
N ILE A 38 24.30 37.30 15.80
CA ILE A 38 22.88 36.97 15.93
C ILE A 38 22.30 37.77 17.08
N GLU A 39 21.59 38.85 16.74
CA GLU A 39 20.83 39.68 17.64
C GLU A 39 19.65 38.94 18.28
N LEU A 40 19.29 39.27 19.53
CA LEU A 40 18.18 38.69 20.30
C LEU A 40 18.24 37.16 20.51
N ALA A 41 19.37 36.53 20.24
CA ALA A 41 19.58 35.13 20.58
C ALA A 41 19.40 34.93 22.09
N THR A 42 18.52 34.02 22.48
CA THR A 42 18.22 33.70 23.87
C THR A 42 19.28 32.75 24.41
N VAL A 43 19.91 33.13 25.53
CA VAL A 43 20.85 32.31 26.29
C VAL A 43 20.21 31.99 27.64
N SER A 44 19.96 30.73 27.92
CA SER A 44 19.21 30.33 29.13
C SER A 44 19.84 29.13 29.82
N CYS A 45 19.69 29.12 31.15
CA CYS A 45 19.95 27.99 32.03
C CYS A 45 18.64 27.63 32.73
N LEU A 46 17.92 26.66 32.21
CA LEU A 46 16.60 26.27 32.71
C LEU A 46 16.66 25.75 34.15
N GLU A 47 17.73 25.05 34.50
CA GLU A 47 17.92 24.47 35.82
C GLU A 47 18.04 25.55 36.92
N GLN A 48 18.44 26.78 36.57
CA GLN A 48 18.59 27.91 37.47
C GLN A 48 17.58 29.03 37.23
N GLY A 49 16.69 28.89 36.27
CA GLY A 49 15.73 29.90 35.89
C GLY A 49 16.34 31.19 35.33
N ALA A 50 17.61 31.13 34.92
CA ALA A 50 18.37 32.29 34.47
C ALA A 50 18.34 32.41 32.95
N MET A 51 18.06 33.61 32.41
CA MET A 51 17.99 33.87 30.97
C MET A 51 18.49 35.30 30.66
N THR A 52 19.09 35.43 29.47
CA THR A 52 19.48 36.73 28.90
C THR A 52 19.32 36.67 27.37
N MET A 53 19.30 37.82 26.71
CA MET A 53 19.31 37.96 25.25
C MET A 53 20.60 38.64 24.77
N ALA A 54 21.07 38.23 23.61
CA ALA A 54 22.22 38.83 22.95
C ALA A 54 21.85 40.20 22.37
N ASN A 55 22.79 41.15 22.47
CA ASN A 55 22.61 42.50 21.93
C ASN A 55 22.84 42.58 20.40
N LEU A 56 22.73 43.75 19.78
CA LEU A 56 22.96 44.03 18.36
C LEU A 56 24.29 43.48 17.81
N LYS A 57 25.30 43.31 18.64
CA LYS A 57 26.62 42.75 18.28
C LYS A 57 26.72 41.25 18.57
N GLY A 58 25.59 40.64 18.99
CA GLY A 58 25.52 39.22 19.37
C GLY A 58 26.13 38.91 20.74
N GLU A 59 26.53 39.92 21.53
CA GLU A 59 27.15 39.74 22.83
C GLU A 59 26.12 39.47 23.92
N TYR A 60 26.43 38.58 24.84
CA TYR A 60 25.57 38.24 25.97
C TYR A 60 26.36 38.15 27.28
N SER A 61 25.64 38.32 28.39
CA SER A 61 26.16 38.14 29.73
C SER A 61 25.09 37.57 30.64
N LEU A 62 25.36 36.44 31.29
CA LEU A 62 24.42 35.68 32.11
C LEU A 62 25.10 35.31 33.45
N LYS A 63 24.51 35.73 34.57
CA LYS A 63 25.02 35.39 35.92
C LYS A 63 24.41 34.07 36.39
N LEU A 64 25.27 33.16 36.81
CA LEU A 64 24.91 31.78 37.16
C LEU A 64 25.58 31.35 38.44
N GLN A 65 25.02 30.35 39.12
CA GLN A 65 25.64 29.68 40.26
C GLN A 65 26.48 28.50 39.80
N SER A 66 27.68 28.34 40.33
CA SER A 66 28.53 27.20 40.02
C SER A 66 27.96 25.94 40.67
N LYS A 67 27.75 24.91 39.83
CA LYS A 67 27.35 23.55 40.19
C LYS A 67 28.27 22.54 39.50
N ASP A 68 28.17 21.27 39.86
CA ASP A 68 28.96 20.21 39.23
C ASP A 68 28.79 20.16 37.70
N SER A 69 27.59 20.48 37.20
CA SER A 69 27.30 20.74 35.79
C SER A 69 26.26 21.85 35.64
N VAL A 70 26.46 22.73 34.66
CA VAL A 70 25.54 23.81 34.31
C VAL A 70 25.22 23.69 32.82
N VAL A 71 23.97 23.46 32.50
CA VAL A 71 23.51 23.27 31.11
C VAL A 71 23.01 24.60 30.55
N ILE A 72 23.69 25.11 29.53
CA ILE A 72 23.35 26.37 28.86
C ILE A 72 22.77 26.10 27.52
N ARG A 73 21.60 26.67 27.23
CA ARG A 73 20.88 26.56 25.97
C ARG A 73 20.93 27.90 25.22
N PHE A 74 21.34 27.83 23.95
CA PHE A 74 21.37 28.95 23.02
C PHE A 74 20.32 28.71 21.94
N SER A 75 19.38 29.65 21.75
CA SER A 75 18.29 29.52 20.80
C SER A 75 17.94 30.86 20.16
N MET A 76 17.59 30.81 18.87
CA MET A 76 17.05 31.93 18.09
C MET A 76 16.10 31.39 17.03
N VAL A 77 15.05 32.16 16.75
CA VAL A 77 14.11 31.81 15.67
C VAL A 77 14.87 31.76 14.32
N GLY A 78 14.73 30.66 13.58
CA GLY A 78 15.46 30.43 12.33
C GLY A 78 16.83 29.76 12.49
N TYR A 79 17.27 29.42 13.71
CA TYR A 79 18.53 28.75 13.99
C TYR A 79 18.34 27.48 14.83
N GLN A 80 19.22 26.51 14.63
CA GLN A 80 19.23 25.28 15.44
C GLN A 80 19.63 25.58 16.87
N THR A 81 18.82 25.14 17.81
CA THR A 81 19.14 25.28 19.25
C THR A 81 20.41 24.50 19.59
N LYS A 82 21.35 25.15 20.27
CA LYS A 82 22.63 24.56 20.70
C LYS A 82 22.73 24.52 22.22
N THR A 83 23.06 23.36 22.76
CA THR A 83 23.23 23.18 24.19
C THR A 83 24.71 22.97 24.50
N ARG A 84 25.20 23.59 25.58
CA ARG A 84 26.56 23.43 26.08
C ARG A 84 26.53 23.12 27.58
N VAL A 85 27.36 22.21 28.01
CA VAL A 85 27.50 21.80 29.40
C VAL A 85 28.83 22.30 29.95
N LEU A 86 28.77 23.16 30.96
CA LEU A 86 29.94 23.60 31.74
C LEU A 86 30.07 22.68 32.95
N ARG A 87 31.23 22.03 33.10
CA ARG A 87 31.50 21.16 34.23
C ARG A 87 32.35 21.94 35.25
N ARG A 88 31.83 22.09 36.47
CA ARG A 88 32.45 22.77 37.61
C ARG A 88 33.11 24.13 37.26
N PRO A 89 32.35 25.09 36.69
CA PRO A 89 32.91 26.38 36.30
C PRO A 89 33.47 27.11 37.50
N ARG A 90 34.76 27.49 37.42
CA ARG A 90 35.45 28.27 38.44
C ARG A 90 35.73 29.66 37.88
N GLY A 91 35.08 30.70 38.44
CA GLY A 91 35.21 32.09 37.97
C GLY A 91 34.50 32.36 36.64
N ASP A 92 34.56 33.59 36.17
CA ASP A 92 33.89 34.06 34.97
C ASP A 92 34.37 33.30 33.71
N GLN A 93 33.41 32.93 32.86
CA GLN A 93 33.65 32.15 31.68
C GLN A 93 33.28 32.94 30.43
N LYS A 94 34.13 32.84 29.38
CA LYS A 94 33.80 33.37 28.05
C LYS A 94 33.49 32.21 27.06
N MET A 95 32.37 32.30 26.33
CA MET A 95 32.00 31.28 25.36
C MET A 95 31.47 31.90 24.07
N LEU A 96 32.14 31.59 22.96
CA LEU A 96 31.70 31.94 21.62
C LEU A 96 30.87 30.78 21.08
N VAL A 97 29.66 31.07 20.61
CA VAL A 97 28.74 30.05 20.13
C VAL A 97 28.27 30.41 18.72
N GLN A 98 28.51 29.50 17.78
CA GLN A 98 27.92 29.57 16.43
C GLN A 98 26.66 28.74 16.39
N LEU A 99 25.54 29.35 15.96
CA LEU A 99 24.30 28.65 15.64
C LEU A 99 24.27 28.40 14.13
N ALA A 100 23.96 27.18 13.77
CA ALA A 100 23.65 26.86 12.39
C ALA A 100 22.26 27.42 12.05
N PRO A 101 22.03 28.00 10.86
CA PRO A 101 20.69 28.27 10.39
C PRO A 101 19.90 26.96 10.52
N MET A 102 18.67 27.08 11.01
CA MET A 102 17.74 25.97 10.88
C MET A 102 17.63 25.80 9.37
N GLU A 103 18.30 24.79 8.78
CA GLU A 103 17.96 24.38 7.42
C GLU A 103 16.44 24.32 7.43
N ALA A 104 15.78 25.18 6.64
CA ALA A 104 14.34 25.26 6.62
C ALA A 104 13.89 23.82 6.59
N LEU A 105 13.26 23.36 7.68
CA LEU A 105 12.77 22.01 7.82
C LEU A 105 12.10 21.77 6.50
N LYS A 106 12.69 20.90 5.67
CA LYS A 106 12.29 20.71 4.30
C LYS A 106 10.78 20.79 4.30
N GLU A 107 10.19 21.64 3.52
CA GLU A 107 8.75 21.90 3.31
C GLU A 107 7.88 20.64 3.32
N VAL A 108 8.53 19.47 3.39
CA VAL A 108 8.02 18.12 3.52
C VAL A 108 7.15 17.92 4.77
N VAL A 109 7.47 18.50 5.91
CA VAL A 109 6.64 18.31 7.14
C VAL A 109 5.37 19.17 7.10
N VAL A 110 5.39 20.28 6.38
CA VAL A 110 4.20 21.12 6.18
C VAL A 110 3.34 20.58 5.03
N THR A 111 3.94 19.85 4.08
CA THR A 111 3.25 19.31 2.90
C THR A 111 2.34 18.12 3.24
N GLU A 112 2.68 17.34 4.23
CA GLU A 112 1.87 16.18 4.66
C GLU A 112 0.53 16.57 5.29
N ARG A 113 0.44 17.79 5.78
CA ARG A 113 -0.81 18.34 6.32
C ARG A 113 -1.57 19.19 5.29
N ARG A 114 -1.21 19.09 4.00
CA ARG A 114 -1.97 19.73 2.94
C ARG A 114 -3.41 19.24 3.01
N ARG A 115 -4.32 20.20 2.99
CA ARG A 115 -5.76 19.96 2.93
C ARG A 115 -6.04 19.09 1.72
N GLN A 116 -6.73 17.99 1.91
CA GLN A 116 -7.18 17.16 0.81
C GLN A 116 -8.30 17.89 0.08
N THR A 117 -7.96 18.54 -1.03
CA THR A 117 -8.91 19.26 -1.89
C THR A 117 -9.32 18.47 -3.12
N THR A 118 -8.73 17.27 -3.30
CA THR A 118 -9.08 16.31 -4.36
C THR A 118 -9.51 14.98 -3.73
N GLY A 119 -10.04 14.06 -4.53
CA GLY A 119 -10.38 12.71 -4.10
C GLY A 119 -9.17 11.82 -3.75
N THR A 120 -7.93 12.32 -3.88
CA THR A 120 -6.69 11.55 -3.65
C THR A 120 -6.08 11.89 -2.30
N GLU A 121 -5.96 10.90 -1.42
CA GLU A 121 -5.25 10.99 -0.15
C GLU A 121 -3.76 10.69 -0.35
N GLN A 122 -2.88 11.47 0.30
CA GLN A 122 -1.44 11.19 0.33
C GLN A 122 -1.13 10.31 1.54
N LEU A 123 -0.53 9.13 1.29
CA LEU A 123 -0.12 8.19 2.33
C LEU A 123 1.36 8.39 2.68
N ASP A 124 1.68 8.26 3.97
CA ASP A 124 3.06 8.40 4.45
C ASP A 124 3.88 7.12 4.22
N VAL A 125 5.08 7.29 3.66
CA VAL A 125 6.02 6.20 3.37
C VAL A 125 7.16 6.07 4.37
N LYS A 126 7.30 6.99 5.34
CA LYS A 126 8.49 7.09 6.21
C LYS A 126 8.81 5.80 6.97
N ASN A 127 7.80 5.12 7.47
CA ASN A 127 7.94 3.96 8.34
C ASN A 127 7.61 2.63 7.65
N ILE A 128 7.36 2.66 6.36
CA ILE A 128 6.86 1.51 5.60
C ILE A 128 7.76 0.26 5.70
N ARG A 129 9.10 0.45 5.76
CA ARG A 129 10.08 -0.64 5.86
C ARG A 129 10.10 -1.32 7.23
N GLN A 130 9.73 -0.60 8.28
CA GLN A 130 9.77 -1.10 9.66
C GLN A 130 8.46 -1.77 10.08
N THR A 131 7.40 -1.56 9.31
CA THR A 131 6.09 -2.18 9.53
C THR A 131 6.17 -3.70 9.29
N PRO A 132 5.51 -4.53 10.13
CA PRO A 132 5.37 -5.96 9.85
C PRO A 132 4.74 -6.19 8.49
N SER A 133 5.30 -7.10 7.71
CA SER A 133 4.82 -7.43 6.37
C SER A 133 4.81 -8.94 6.16
N THR A 134 3.76 -9.45 5.55
CA THR A 134 3.63 -10.86 5.17
C THR A 134 3.94 -11.07 3.70
N THR A 135 3.57 -10.14 2.85
CA THR A 135 3.78 -10.26 1.40
C THR A 135 5.11 -9.68 0.95
N GLY A 136 5.73 -8.80 1.75
CA GLY A 136 6.88 -7.99 1.33
C GLY A 136 6.52 -6.88 0.34
N ASN A 137 5.22 -6.68 0.04
CA ASN A 137 4.69 -5.63 -0.82
C ASN A 137 4.12 -4.50 0.05
N ALA A 138 5.01 -3.77 0.70
CA ALA A 138 4.67 -2.85 1.79
C ALA A 138 3.74 -1.69 1.37
N VAL A 139 3.73 -1.28 0.10
CA VAL A 139 2.82 -0.24 -0.41
C VAL A 139 1.39 -0.74 -0.44
N GLU A 140 1.15 -1.91 -1.01
CA GLU A 140 -0.18 -2.52 -1.07
C GLU A 140 -0.69 -2.86 0.32
N GLU A 141 0.17 -3.35 1.21
CA GLU A 141 -0.21 -3.60 2.60
C GLU A 141 -0.56 -2.31 3.35
N LEU A 142 0.06 -1.17 3.03
CA LEU A 142 -0.34 0.13 3.54
C LEU A 142 -1.72 0.55 3.01
N VAL A 143 -1.99 0.30 1.73
CA VAL A 143 -3.30 0.56 1.11
C VAL A 143 -4.39 -0.32 1.71
N GLN A 144 -4.11 -1.59 1.98
CA GLN A 144 -5.05 -2.54 2.60
C GLN A 144 -5.55 -2.09 3.99
N GLN A 145 -4.78 -1.23 4.68
CA GLN A 145 -5.15 -0.69 5.98
C GLN A 145 -5.97 0.61 5.92
N GLN A 146 -6.24 1.12 4.70
CA GLN A 146 -7.02 2.34 4.54
C GLN A 146 -8.52 2.07 4.68
N ALA A 147 -9.28 3.11 5.01
CA ALA A 147 -10.73 3.03 5.07
C ALA A 147 -11.32 2.74 3.68
N GLY A 148 -12.35 1.93 3.60
CA GLY A 148 -12.97 1.49 2.34
C GLY A 148 -12.19 0.42 1.59
N VAL A 149 -11.07 -0.06 2.15
CA VAL A 149 -10.28 -1.14 1.56
C VAL A 149 -10.46 -2.42 2.35
N SER A 150 -10.70 -3.52 1.64
CA SER A 150 -10.88 -4.84 2.22
C SER A 150 -9.91 -5.86 1.65
N THR A 151 -9.46 -6.78 2.50
CA THR A 151 -8.70 -7.96 2.14
C THR A 151 -9.09 -9.12 3.05
N HIS A 152 -8.94 -10.33 2.58
CA HIS A 152 -9.24 -11.56 3.33
C HIS A 152 -8.09 -12.56 3.26
N ASN A 153 -7.01 -12.22 2.57
CA ASN A 153 -5.88 -13.11 2.36
C ASN A 153 -4.57 -12.34 2.62
N GLU A 154 -3.87 -12.72 3.69
CA GLU A 154 -2.59 -12.13 4.06
C GLU A 154 -1.41 -12.56 3.17
N LEU A 155 -1.60 -13.57 2.32
CA LEU A 155 -0.59 -14.03 1.37
C LEU A 155 -0.65 -13.26 0.04
N SER A 156 -1.69 -12.43 -0.13
CA SER A 156 -1.95 -11.65 -1.34
C SER A 156 -1.75 -10.15 -1.12
N SER A 157 -1.17 -9.48 -2.10
CA SER A 157 -1.14 -8.02 -2.18
C SER A 157 -2.38 -7.42 -2.84
N GLN A 158 -3.33 -8.25 -3.26
CA GLN A 158 -4.62 -7.79 -3.80
C GLN A 158 -5.43 -7.09 -2.73
N TYR A 159 -6.16 -6.08 -3.14
CA TYR A 159 -7.09 -5.35 -2.29
C TYR A 159 -8.35 -4.99 -3.07
N ASN A 160 -9.47 -5.02 -2.38
CA ASN A 160 -10.76 -4.64 -2.90
C ASN A 160 -11.15 -3.26 -2.34
N VAL A 161 -11.75 -2.41 -3.16
CA VAL A 161 -12.08 -1.05 -2.73
C VAL A 161 -13.58 -0.80 -2.88
N ARG A 162 -14.24 -0.53 -1.74
CA ARG A 162 -15.68 -0.21 -1.70
C ARG A 162 -16.51 -1.20 -2.50
N GLY A 163 -16.27 -2.49 -2.25
CA GLY A 163 -17.00 -3.58 -2.89
C GLY A 163 -16.59 -3.94 -4.32
N GLY A 164 -15.68 -3.18 -4.93
CA GLY A 164 -15.11 -3.56 -6.22
C GLY A 164 -14.04 -4.64 -6.09
N SER A 165 -13.81 -5.40 -7.14
CA SER A 165 -12.79 -6.43 -7.18
C SER A 165 -11.38 -5.83 -7.36
N PHE A 166 -10.34 -6.64 -7.10
CA PHE A 166 -8.95 -6.20 -7.20
C PHE A 166 -8.55 -5.71 -8.60
N ASP A 167 -9.17 -6.19 -9.66
CA ASP A 167 -8.92 -5.80 -11.04
C ASP A 167 -9.62 -4.50 -11.44
N GLU A 168 -10.48 -3.95 -10.58
CA GLU A 168 -11.09 -2.63 -10.72
C GLU A 168 -10.20 -1.48 -10.21
N ASN A 169 -8.97 -1.77 -9.80
CA ASN A 169 -8.02 -0.79 -9.29
C ASN A 169 -7.00 -0.41 -10.36
N SER A 170 -6.79 0.90 -10.56
CA SER A 170 -5.72 1.40 -11.44
C SER A 170 -4.46 1.71 -10.64
N VAL A 171 -3.30 1.40 -11.22
CA VAL A 171 -1.99 1.71 -10.64
C VAL A 171 -1.20 2.54 -11.64
N TYR A 172 -0.67 3.65 -11.17
CA TYR A 172 0.20 4.55 -11.93
C TYR A 172 1.55 4.67 -11.26
N ILE A 173 2.62 4.63 -12.05
CA ILE A 173 3.98 4.94 -11.59
C ILE A 173 4.49 6.13 -12.41
N ASN A 174 4.72 7.28 -11.77
CA ASN A 174 5.13 8.52 -12.42
C ASN A 174 4.25 8.91 -13.63
N ASN A 175 2.91 8.82 -13.50
CA ASN A 175 1.88 9.05 -14.53
C ASN A 175 1.83 8.00 -15.66
N VAL A 176 2.54 6.89 -15.53
CA VAL A 176 2.47 5.74 -16.43
C VAL A 176 1.51 4.73 -15.86
N GLU A 177 0.47 4.38 -16.59
CA GLU A 177 -0.43 3.31 -16.20
C GLU A 177 0.28 1.96 -16.30
N VAL A 178 0.23 1.18 -15.24
CA VAL A 178 0.76 -0.18 -15.21
C VAL A 178 -0.32 -1.13 -15.71
N TYR A 179 -0.05 -1.83 -16.81
CA TYR A 179 -1.04 -2.68 -17.47
C TYR A 179 -1.52 -3.85 -16.59
N ARG A 180 -0.60 -4.50 -15.88
CA ARG A 180 -0.88 -5.58 -14.92
C ARG A 180 -0.04 -5.40 -13.66
N PRO A 181 -0.55 -4.72 -12.65
CA PRO A 181 0.23 -4.42 -11.43
C PRO A 181 0.52 -5.67 -10.59
N LEU A 182 -0.28 -6.72 -10.72
CA LEU A 182 -0.11 -8.01 -10.04
C LEU A 182 0.29 -9.07 -11.06
N LEU A 183 1.41 -9.73 -10.82
CA LEU A 183 2.07 -10.55 -11.83
C LEU A 183 1.67 -12.03 -11.79
N ILE A 184 1.20 -12.56 -10.67
CA ILE A 184 0.82 -13.97 -10.52
C ILE A 184 -0.58 -14.11 -9.92
N ARG A 185 -1.33 -15.07 -10.43
CA ARG A 185 -2.66 -15.45 -9.95
C ARG A 185 -2.77 -16.93 -9.58
N SER A 186 -1.70 -17.56 -9.13
CA SER A 186 -1.82 -18.90 -8.58
C SER A 186 -2.59 -18.83 -7.24
N GLY A 187 -3.54 -19.74 -7.07
CA GLY A 187 -4.59 -19.67 -6.07
C GLY A 187 -4.19 -19.51 -4.62
N GLN A 188 -2.95 -19.77 -4.23
CA GLN A 188 -2.53 -19.65 -2.82
C GLN A 188 -1.61 -18.47 -2.55
N GLN A 189 -0.88 -17.99 -3.55
CA GLN A 189 0.05 -16.88 -3.36
C GLN A 189 0.29 -16.09 -4.64
N GLU A 190 0.48 -14.80 -4.47
CA GLU A 190 0.88 -13.89 -5.51
C GLU A 190 2.37 -13.56 -5.41
N GLY A 191 2.94 -13.24 -6.58
CA GLY A 191 4.30 -12.77 -6.70
C GLY A 191 4.54 -11.37 -6.16
N LEU A 192 5.67 -10.79 -6.53
CA LEU A 192 5.97 -9.40 -6.26
C LEU A 192 5.01 -8.48 -7.01
N SER A 193 4.54 -7.44 -6.33
CA SER A 193 3.93 -6.30 -7.00
C SER A 193 4.96 -5.59 -7.87
N VAL A 194 4.49 -4.94 -8.94
CA VAL A 194 5.33 -4.05 -9.76
C VAL A 194 5.92 -2.89 -8.95
N ILE A 195 5.29 -2.48 -7.84
CA ILE A 195 5.74 -1.36 -7.04
C ILE A 195 6.92 -1.79 -6.15
N ASN A 196 8.08 -1.18 -6.36
CA ASN A 196 9.22 -1.33 -5.46
C ASN A 196 9.16 -0.27 -4.35
N SER A 197 8.79 -0.66 -3.13
CA SER A 197 8.61 0.24 -1.99
C SER A 197 9.86 1.05 -1.62
N ASP A 198 11.06 0.54 -1.91
CA ASP A 198 12.31 1.24 -1.64
C ASP A 198 12.55 2.44 -2.57
N MET A 199 11.94 2.40 -3.74
CA MET A 199 12.00 3.48 -4.75
C MET A 199 10.91 4.52 -4.58
N VAL A 200 9.89 4.27 -3.74
CA VAL A 200 8.72 5.15 -3.58
C VAL A 200 9.06 6.39 -2.76
N GLU A 201 8.64 7.55 -3.25
CA GLU A 201 8.67 8.84 -2.55
C GLU A 201 7.31 9.28 -2.07
N LYS A 202 6.27 9.11 -2.92
CA LYS A 202 4.89 9.55 -2.62
C LYS A 202 3.90 8.50 -3.09
N ILE A 203 2.84 8.36 -2.32
CA ILE A 203 1.70 7.49 -2.62
C ILE A 203 0.43 8.33 -2.57
N GLY A 204 -0.25 8.45 -3.69
CA GLY A 204 -1.59 9.01 -3.77
C GLY A 204 -2.59 7.87 -3.91
N PHE A 205 -3.58 7.80 -3.03
CA PHE A 205 -4.63 6.79 -3.09
C PHE A 205 -6.02 7.43 -3.13
N SER A 206 -6.86 6.96 -4.03
CA SER A 206 -8.26 7.37 -4.13
C SER A 206 -9.18 6.16 -4.14
N SER A 207 -10.09 6.10 -3.17
CA SER A 207 -11.08 5.02 -3.03
C SER A 207 -12.39 5.28 -3.79
N GLY A 208 -12.42 6.28 -4.68
CA GLY A 208 -13.56 6.67 -5.52
C GLY A 208 -13.62 8.18 -5.71
N GLY A 209 -14.39 8.65 -6.68
CA GLY A 209 -14.45 10.08 -6.99
C GLY A 209 -13.14 10.66 -7.57
N PHE A 210 -12.29 9.83 -8.19
CA PHE A 210 -10.99 10.24 -8.70
C PHE A 210 -11.09 11.01 -10.03
N GLU A 211 -10.07 11.82 -10.29
CA GLU A 211 -9.98 12.78 -11.40
C GLU A 211 -10.02 12.10 -12.79
N ALA A 212 -10.35 12.89 -13.85
CA ALA A 212 -10.47 12.38 -15.23
C ALA A 212 -9.15 11.90 -15.85
N LYS A 213 -7.99 12.31 -15.33
CA LYS A 213 -6.67 11.84 -15.78
C LYS A 213 -6.47 10.33 -15.52
N TYR A 214 -7.13 9.76 -14.50
CA TYR A 214 -7.10 8.33 -14.21
C TYR A 214 -8.21 7.64 -14.98
N GLY A 215 -7.85 6.55 -15.70
CA GLY A 215 -8.77 5.92 -16.66
C GLY A 215 -9.17 4.52 -16.30
N ASP A 216 -10.21 4.08 -16.98
CA ASP A 216 -10.59 2.68 -17.27
C ASP A 216 -10.67 1.70 -16.09
N LYS A 217 -10.98 2.20 -14.88
CA LYS A 217 -11.22 1.41 -13.68
C LYS A 217 -12.38 1.98 -12.88
N MET A 218 -13.11 1.10 -12.17
CA MET A 218 -14.35 1.47 -11.49
C MET A 218 -14.20 1.65 -9.98
N SER A 219 -13.08 1.26 -9.35
CA SER A 219 -13.01 1.27 -7.90
C SER A 219 -12.00 2.23 -7.30
N SER A 220 -10.75 2.17 -7.70
CA SER A 220 -9.72 3.04 -7.13
C SER A 220 -8.63 3.45 -8.11
N ALA A 221 -7.87 4.47 -7.70
CA ALA A 221 -6.63 4.88 -8.36
C ALA A 221 -5.50 4.98 -7.33
N LEU A 222 -4.39 4.29 -7.59
CA LEU A 222 -3.16 4.32 -6.82
C LEU A 222 -2.07 5.00 -7.66
N ASP A 223 -1.61 6.17 -7.23
CA ASP A 223 -0.65 7.00 -7.95
C ASP A 223 0.68 7.05 -7.20
N ILE A 224 1.69 6.39 -7.73
CA ILE A 224 3.00 6.20 -7.14
C ILE A 224 4.01 7.13 -7.82
N HIS A 225 4.77 7.85 -7.02
CA HIS A 225 5.91 8.61 -7.49
C HIS A 225 7.20 8.03 -6.96
N TYR A 226 8.11 7.66 -7.87
CA TYR A 226 9.44 7.17 -7.53
C TYR A 226 10.36 8.33 -7.14
N ARG A 227 11.25 8.04 -6.20
CA ARG A 227 12.19 8.97 -5.61
C ARG A 227 13.24 9.43 -6.63
N ARG A 228 13.50 10.72 -6.65
CA ARG A 228 14.68 11.31 -7.29
C ARG A 228 15.75 11.54 -6.23
N PRO A 229 16.85 10.79 -6.22
CA PRO A 229 17.93 11.00 -5.26
C PRO A 229 18.47 12.42 -5.34
N THR A 230 18.84 12.97 -4.19
CA THR A 230 19.53 14.28 -4.10
C THR A 230 21.02 14.13 -3.86
N ARG A 231 21.46 12.93 -3.49
CA ARG A 231 22.84 12.54 -3.19
C ARG A 231 23.00 11.05 -3.46
N PHE A 232 24.19 10.52 -3.19
CA PHE A 232 24.37 9.07 -3.09
C PHE A 232 23.68 8.57 -1.82
N GLU A 233 22.78 7.61 -1.96
CA GLU A 233 22.00 7.01 -0.88
C GLU A 233 21.65 5.58 -1.23
N GLY A 234 21.33 4.78 -0.24
CA GLY A 234 20.87 3.43 -0.49
C GLY A 234 20.36 2.73 0.74
N ASN A 235 19.80 1.56 0.53
CA ASN A 235 19.48 0.61 1.58
C ASN A 235 19.70 -0.82 1.10
N ALA A 236 19.99 -1.70 2.04
CA ALA A 236 19.98 -3.13 1.85
C ALA A 236 19.16 -3.74 2.97
N GLN A 237 18.28 -4.67 2.62
CA GLN A 237 17.44 -5.36 3.59
C GLN A 237 17.46 -6.87 3.35
N ALA A 238 17.39 -7.62 4.44
CA ALA A 238 17.28 -9.07 4.42
C ALA A 238 16.31 -9.52 5.52
N SER A 239 15.48 -10.52 5.21
CA SER A 239 14.54 -11.14 6.13
C SER A 239 14.34 -12.61 5.75
N LEU A 240 13.58 -13.37 6.56
CA LEU A 240 13.19 -14.75 6.22
C LEU A 240 12.29 -14.82 4.98
N LEU A 241 11.69 -13.70 4.56
CA LEU A 241 10.82 -13.59 3.38
C LEU A 241 11.57 -13.15 2.12
N GLY A 242 12.88 -12.91 2.20
CA GLY A 242 13.71 -12.46 1.09
C GLY A 242 14.53 -11.23 1.44
N GLY A 243 14.97 -10.50 0.42
CA GLY A 243 15.81 -9.32 0.59
C GLY A 243 15.75 -8.37 -0.60
N GLY A 244 16.39 -7.22 -0.43
CA GLY A 244 16.45 -6.21 -1.48
C GLY A 244 17.60 -5.25 -1.29
N ILE A 245 17.99 -4.61 -2.39
CA ILE A 245 19.00 -3.56 -2.42
C ILE A 245 18.44 -2.40 -3.24
N TYR A 246 18.54 -1.20 -2.70
CA TYR A 246 18.26 0.05 -3.39
C TYR A 246 19.51 0.93 -3.39
N VAL A 247 19.83 1.50 -4.52
CA VAL A 247 20.92 2.46 -4.69
C VAL A 247 20.43 3.65 -5.49
N GLY A 248 20.63 4.85 -4.94
CA GLY A 248 20.33 6.12 -5.58
C GLY A 248 21.58 6.96 -5.75
N TYR A 249 21.69 7.64 -6.89
CA TYR A 249 22.80 8.54 -7.19
C TYR A 249 22.28 9.84 -7.81
N ALA A 250 22.85 10.96 -7.40
CA ALA A 250 22.63 12.27 -7.98
C ALA A 250 23.95 12.92 -8.39
N SER A 251 24.01 13.50 -9.57
CA SER A 251 25.18 14.23 -10.04
C SER A 251 25.39 15.53 -9.23
N LYS A 252 26.64 15.94 -9.08
CA LYS A 252 26.98 17.23 -8.44
C LYS A 252 26.57 18.44 -9.28
N GLN A 253 26.44 18.26 -10.61
CA GLN A 253 25.95 19.31 -11.49
C GLN A 253 24.46 19.54 -11.28
N LYS A 254 24.05 20.79 -11.07
CA LYS A 254 22.69 21.19 -10.79
C LYS A 254 22.16 22.11 -11.89
N VAL A 255 20.83 22.14 -11.99
CA VAL A 255 20.06 23.04 -12.83
C VAL A 255 19.05 23.75 -11.95
N THR A 256 18.90 25.06 -12.10
CA THR A 256 17.81 25.80 -11.48
C THR A 256 16.59 25.72 -12.38
N THR A 257 15.50 25.19 -11.86
CA THR A 257 14.23 25.07 -12.56
C THR A 257 13.50 26.43 -12.61
N TYR A 258 12.45 26.54 -13.42
CA TYR A 258 11.60 27.75 -13.44
C TYR A 258 10.96 28.06 -12.07
N ASP A 259 10.77 27.05 -11.20
CA ASP A 259 10.27 27.21 -9.83
C ASP A 259 11.38 27.57 -8.81
N GLN A 260 12.54 28.00 -9.29
CA GLN A 260 13.72 28.37 -8.49
C GLN A 260 14.28 27.21 -7.62
N GLN A 261 13.93 25.98 -7.94
CA GLN A 261 14.49 24.80 -7.26
C GLN A 261 15.79 24.36 -7.92
N SER A 262 16.82 24.06 -7.13
CA SER A 262 18.10 23.54 -7.61
C SER A 262 18.04 22.01 -7.63
N VAL A 263 17.92 21.40 -8.80
CA VAL A 263 17.84 19.95 -8.98
C VAL A 263 19.10 19.40 -9.66
N ALA A 264 19.48 18.17 -9.38
CA ALA A 264 20.62 17.51 -10.04
C ALA A 264 20.32 17.31 -11.53
N LYS A 265 21.31 17.55 -12.40
CA LYS A 265 21.18 17.33 -13.86
C LYS A 265 20.89 15.87 -14.21
N PHE A 266 21.49 14.97 -13.47
CA PHE A 266 21.34 13.53 -13.68
C PHE A 266 21.09 12.84 -12.36
N THR A 267 20.07 11.99 -12.30
CA THR A 267 19.81 11.09 -11.18
C THR A 267 19.52 9.69 -11.69
N MET A 268 19.88 8.69 -10.91
CA MET A 268 19.50 7.31 -11.15
C MET A 268 19.18 6.60 -9.84
N SER A 269 18.20 5.71 -9.91
CA SER A 269 17.76 4.84 -8.83
C SER A 269 17.68 3.42 -9.35
N HIS A 270 18.22 2.47 -8.61
CA HIS A 270 18.19 1.06 -8.94
C HIS A 270 17.67 0.28 -7.74
N GLY A 271 16.74 -0.62 -7.97
CA GLY A 271 16.20 -1.51 -6.96
C GLY A 271 16.24 -2.95 -7.44
N LEU A 272 16.82 -3.85 -6.66
CA LEU A 272 16.81 -5.29 -6.85
C LEU A 272 16.07 -5.92 -5.68
N ARG A 273 15.09 -6.79 -5.95
CA ARG A 273 14.34 -7.52 -4.92
C ARG A 273 14.35 -9.00 -5.23
N TYR A 274 14.59 -9.78 -4.20
CA TYR A 274 14.36 -11.21 -4.18
C TYR A 274 13.36 -11.53 -3.06
N LYS A 275 12.35 -12.32 -3.36
CA LYS A 275 11.35 -12.74 -2.40
C LYS A 275 11.16 -14.25 -2.50
N THR A 276 10.99 -14.87 -1.34
CA THR A 276 10.51 -16.25 -1.22
C THR A 276 9.51 -16.32 -0.09
N SER A 277 8.42 -17.02 -0.29
CA SER A 277 7.41 -17.24 0.77
C SER A 277 7.38 -18.69 1.23
N ARG A 278 8.39 -19.47 0.89
CA ARG A 278 8.53 -20.87 1.29
C ARG A 278 8.32 -21.06 2.80
N TYR A 279 8.90 -20.17 3.60
CA TYR A 279 8.74 -20.21 5.07
C TYR A 279 7.29 -19.99 5.51
N LEU A 280 6.57 -19.03 4.93
CA LEU A 280 5.16 -18.76 5.26
C LEU A 280 4.26 -19.91 4.82
N LEU A 281 4.44 -20.38 3.60
CA LEU A 281 3.64 -21.45 3.01
C LEU A 281 3.83 -22.79 3.71
N GLY A 282 5.01 -23.04 4.25
CA GLY A 282 5.29 -24.23 5.05
C GLY A 282 4.48 -24.32 6.37
N SER A 283 3.81 -23.23 6.78
CA SER A 283 2.94 -23.19 7.96
C SER A 283 1.45 -23.33 7.64
N LEU A 284 1.08 -23.41 6.38
CA LEU A 284 -0.30 -23.69 5.99
C LEU A 284 -0.71 -25.09 6.43
N GLU A 285 -1.99 -25.27 6.77
CA GLU A 285 -2.54 -26.61 6.98
C GLU A 285 -2.53 -27.44 5.70
N THR A 286 -2.65 -26.79 4.54
CA THR A 286 -2.43 -27.39 3.24
C THR A 286 -0.94 -27.69 3.10
N LYS A 287 -0.50 -28.84 3.57
CA LYS A 287 0.88 -29.26 3.49
C LYS A 287 1.28 -29.45 2.02
N GLY A 288 2.49 -29.03 1.72
CA GLY A 288 3.08 -29.16 0.38
C GLY A 288 4.51 -28.65 0.37
N GLU A 289 5.27 -29.09 -0.59
CA GLU A 289 6.56 -28.49 -0.91
C GLU A 289 6.33 -27.29 -1.81
N TYR A 290 6.44 -26.12 -1.22
CA TYR A 290 6.32 -24.84 -1.93
C TYR A 290 7.70 -24.28 -2.20
N ASP A 291 7.98 -23.94 -3.45
CA ASP A 291 9.23 -23.28 -3.83
C ASP A 291 8.97 -22.03 -4.70
N PRO A 292 8.34 -20.98 -4.12
CA PRO A 292 8.13 -19.72 -4.80
C PRO A 292 9.42 -18.88 -4.78
N ASN A 293 9.84 -18.43 -5.96
CA ASN A 293 11.01 -17.58 -6.16
C ASN A 293 10.65 -16.40 -7.04
N PHE A 294 10.81 -15.19 -6.53
CA PHE A 294 10.48 -13.95 -7.22
C PHE A 294 11.70 -13.05 -7.29
N LEU A 295 12.12 -12.69 -8.49
CA LEU A 295 13.23 -11.76 -8.73
C LEU A 295 12.73 -10.57 -9.56
N ASP A 296 13.06 -9.37 -9.11
CA ASP A 296 12.65 -8.13 -9.74
C ASP A 296 13.80 -7.12 -9.71
N TYR A 297 14.11 -6.55 -10.87
CA TYR A 297 15.04 -5.44 -11.01
C TYR A 297 14.35 -4.25 -11.63
N GLN A 298 14.49 -3.09 -11.01
CA GLN A 298 13.92 -1.83 -11.47
C GLN A 298 14.95 -0.73 -11.54
N THR A 299 14.74 0.19 -12.48
CA THR A 299 15.55 1.39 -12.63
C THR A 299 14.68 2.61 -12.90
N TYR A 300 15.05 3.75 -12.34
CA TYR A 300 14.47 5.04 -12.64
C TYR A 300 15.60 6.05 -12.87
N ILE A 301 15.72 6.56 -14.08
CA ILE A 301 16.75 7.48 -14.50
C ILE A 301 16.12 8.79 -14.91
N THR A 302 16.67 9.92 -14.42
CA THR A 302 16.25 11.24 -14.86
C THR A 302 17.42 12.04 -15.37
N TYR A 303 17.23 12.73 -16.49
CA TYR A 303 18.21 13.62 -17.06
C TYR A 303 17.58 14.97 -17.40
N GLN A 304 18.04 16.04 -16.76
CA GLN A 304 17.56 17.40 -16.94
C GLN A 304 18.74 18.31 -17.32
N PRO A 305 19.06 18.41 -18.60
CA PRO A 305 20.23 19.20 -19.07
C PRO A 305 20.11 20.69 -18.78
N ASN A 306 18.87 21.22 -18.78
CA ASN A 306 18.56 22.64 -18.56
C ASN A 306 17.14 22.77 -17.96
N GLU A 307 16.70 24.00 -17.73
CA GLU A 307 15.37 24.32 -17.20
C GLU A 307 14.21 23.89 -18.12
N ARG A 308 14.47 23.76 -19.44
CA ARG A 308 13.44 23.56 -20.47
C ARG A 308 13.14 22.09 -20.71
N TRP A 309 14.11 21.21 -20.58
CA TRP A 309 13.99 19.79 -20.98
C TRP A 309 14.28 18.84 -19.83
N SER A 310 13.44 17.82 -19.69
CA SER A 310 13.71 16.68 -18.83
C SER A 310 13.35 15.37 -19.52
N LEU A 311 14.17 14.33 -19.33
CA LEU A 311 13.97 12.96 -19.77
C LEU A 311 13.89 12.07 -18.54
N ASP A 312 12.83 11.26 -18.46
CA ASP A 312 12.63 10.26 -17.41
C ASP A 312 12.53 8.87 -18.05
N ILE A 313 13.24 7.89 -17.54
CA ILE A 313 13.24 6.51 -18.02
C ILE A 313 12.95 5.59 -16.83
N ILE A 314 11.96 4.70 -16.97
CA ILE A 314 11.69 3.62 -16.02
C ILE A 314 11.88 2.30 -16.75
N GLY A 315 12.56 1.34 -16.12
CA GLY A 315 12.70 -0.02 -16.58
C GLY A 315 12.39 -1.01 -15.46
N ASN A 316 11.74 -2.10 -15.79
CA ASN A 316 11.49 -3.23 -14.89
C ASN A 316 11.67 -4.54 -15.64
N ILE A 317 12.38 -5.46 -15.01
CA ILE A 317 12.55 -6.85 -15.44
C ILE A 317 12.20 -7.72 -14.24
N SER A 318 11.21 -8.60 -14.40
CA SER A 318 10.85 -9.54 -13.34
C SER A 318 10.71 -10.96 -13.86
N GLU A 319 11.14 -11.90 -13.05
CA GLU A 319 10.96 -13.33 -13.27
C GLU A 319 10.44 -13.96 -11.99
N ASN A 320 9.29 -14.62 -12.10
CA ASN A 320 8.60 -15.22 -10.98
C ASN A 320 8.38 -16.70 -11.28
N HIS A 321 8.80 -17.55 -10.36
CA HIS A 321 8.60 -19.00 -10.41
C HIS A 321 7.78 -19.40 -9.20
N TYR A 322 6.80 -20.25 -9.43
CA TYR A 322 6.03 -20.89 -8.40
C TYR A 322 6.00 -22.38 -8.69
N ASN A 323 6.62 -23.16 -7.85
CA ASN A 323 6.55 -24.62 -7.89
C ASN A 323 5.82 -25.10 -6.65
N PHE A 324 4.90 -26.02 -6.83
CA PHE A 324 4.13 -26.61 -5.77
C PHE A 324 4.00 -28.12 -5.98
N GLN A 325 4.32 -28.88 -4.96
CA GLN A 325 4.05 -30.31 -4.86
C GLN A 325 3.16 -30.53 -3.66
N PRO A 326 1.88 -30.89 -3.85
CA PRO A 326 0.99 -31.15 -2.74
C PRO A 326 1.46 -32.38 -1.96
N THR A 327 1.31 -32.33 -0.64
CA THR A 327 1.55 -33.48 0.25
C THR A 327 0.27 -33.87 0.94
N ASP A 328 0.24 -35.10 1.44
CA ASP A 328 -0.90 -35.63 2.14
C ASP A 328 -1.33 -34.75 3.30
N ARG A 329 -2.62 -34.63 3.50
CA ARG A 329 -3.19 -33.84 4.58
C ARG A 329 -4.37 -34.50 5.24
N GLU A 330 -4.59 -34.15 6.51
CA GLU A 330 -5.77 -34.47 7.27
C GLU A 330 -6.33 -33.18 7.89
N THR A 331 -7.62 -32.95 7.72
CA THR A 331 -8.33 -31.76 8.25
C THR A 331 -9.58 -32.23 8.97
N SER A 332 -9.75 -31.83 10.24
CA SER A 332 -11.00 -32.05 10.98
C SER A 332 -11.85 -30.80 10.95
N PHE A 333 -13.16 -30.96 10.73
CA PHE A 333 -14.12 -29.86 10.62
C PHE A 333 -15.50 -30.30 11.14
N GLY A 334 -16.40 -29.33 11.36
CA GLY A 334 -17.76 -29.55 11.84
C GLY A 334 -18.02 -28.96 13.22
N THR A 335 -19.02 -29.48 13.91
CA THR A 335 -19.38 -29.05 15.27
C THR A 335 -18.87 -30.07 16.32
N MET A 336 -18.81 -29.69 17.59
CA MET A 336 -18.37 -30.58 18.67
C MET A 336 -19.16 -31.92 18.74
N GLN A 337 -20.39 -31.93 18.23
CA GLN A 337 -21.25 -33.12 18.21
C GLN A 337 -21.21 -33.88 16.88
N ASN A 338 -20.58 -33.31 15.85
CA ASN A 338 -20.53 -33.90 14.51
C ASN A 338 -19.24 -33.48 13.85
N VAL A 339 -18.13 -34.10 14.25
CA VAL A 339 -16.80 -33.84 13.70
C VAL A 339 -16.55 -34.83 12.56
N LYS A 340 -16.14 -34.27 11.40
CA LYS A 340 -15.71 -35.05 10.24
C LYS A 340 -14.21 -34.91 10.06
N THR A 341 -13.58 -35.97 9.58
CA THR A 341 -12.16 -35.98 9.22
C THR A 341 -12.02 -36.18 7.71
N PHE A 342 -11.35 -35.25 7.07
CA PHE A 342 -11.06 -35.28 5.64
C PHE A 342 -9.57 -35.56 5.45
N LYS A 343 -9.23 -36.69 4.82
CA LYS A 343 -7.86 -37.12 4.50
C LYS A 343 -7.70 -37.08 2.98
N VAL A 344 -6.60 -36.51 2.49
CA VAL A 344 -6.27 -36.51 1.07
C VAL A 344 -4.83 -36.95 0.88
N TYR A 345 -4.63 -37.92 -0.01
CA TYR A 345 -3.34 -38.32 -0.53
C TYR A 345 -3.14 -37.69 -1.89
N PHE A 346 -2.06 -36.96 -2.06
CA PHE A 346 -1.78 -36.21 -3.29
C PHE A 346 -0.60 -36.81 -4.05
N ASP A 347 -0.67 -36.70 -5.39
CA ASP A 347 0.47 -36.91 -6.28
C ASP A 347 0.46 -35.82 -7.37
N GLY A 348 1.65 -35.50 -7.89
CA GLY A 348 1.79 -34.53 -8.96
C GLY A 348 2.45 -33.22 -8.58
N GLN A 349 2.36 -32.23 -9.44
CA GLN A 349 3.03 -30.94 -9.29
C GLN A 349 2.34 -29.81 -10.06
N GLU A 350 2.54 -28.58 -9.59
CA GLU A 350 2.21 -27.35 -10.28
C GLU A 350 3.49 -26.56 -10.52
N ARG A 351 3.63 -25.98 -11.70
CA ARG A 351 4.74 -25.12 -12.09
C ARG A 351 4.25 -23.93 -12.90
N ASP A 352 4.42 -22.74 -12.31
CA ASP A 352 4.05 -21.49 -12.94
C ASP A 352 5.28 -20.61 -13.13
N ILE A 353 5.37 -20.01 -14.30
CA ILE A 353 6.48 -19.12 -14.67
C ILE A 353 5.91 -17.85 -15.30
N PHE A 354 6.29 -16.70 -14.74
CA PHE A 354 5.88 -15.39 -15.25
C PHE A 354 7.12 -14.53 -15.48
N ARG A 355 7.32 -14.10 -16.72
CA ARG A 355 8.39 -13.22 -17.12
C ARG A 355 7.83 -11.92 -17.64
N THR A 356 8.21 -10.80 -17.04
CA THR A 356 7.71 -9.47 -17.41
C THR A 356 8.85 -8.53 -17.70
N LEU A 357 8.72 -7.81 -18.81
CA LEU A 357 9.57 -6.69 -19.17
C LEU A 357 8.70 -5.45 -19.35
N PHE A 358 8.99 -4.40 -18.62
CA PHE A 358 8.28 -3.13 -18.70
C PHE A 358 9.29 -1.99 -18.83
N GLY A 359 9.06 -1.09 -19.78
CA GLY A 359 9.94 0.05 -20.01
C GLY A 359 9.16 1.29 -20.40
N THR A 360 9.62 2.47 -19.96
CA THR A 360 9.02 3.74 -20.31
C THR A 360 10.08 4.81 -20.56
N ALA A 361 9.78 5.72 -21.48
CA ALA A 361 10.57 6.92 -21.72
C ALA A 361 9.64 8.12 -21.83
N ARG A 362 9.85 9.14 -20.99
CA ARG A 362 9.08 10.37 -20.97
C ARG A 362 9.98 11.58 -21.24
N LEU A 363 9.73 12.28 -22.34
CA LEU A 363 10.37 13.54 -22.67
C LEU A 363 9.42 14.69 -22.31
N THR A 364 9.86 15.60 -21.44
CA THR A 364 9.08 16.77 -21.03
C THR A 364 9.76 18.04 -21.46
N ARG A 365 8.99 18.95 -22.07
CA ARG A 365 9.39 20.33 -22.37
C ARG A 365 8.61 21.30 -21.51
N HIS A 366 9.32 22.13 -20.76
CA HIS A 366 8.77 23.23 -19.97
C HIS A 366 8.80 24.52 -20.77
N PHE A 367 7.66 25.23 -20.83
CA PHE A 367 7.49 26.53 -21.50
C PHE A 367 7.34 27.64 -20.44
N GLY A 368 8.31 27.76 -19.54
CA GLY A 368 8.28 28.62 -18.37
C GLY A 368 7.70 27.91 -17.13
N LYS A 369 7.30 28.72 -16.15
CA LYS A 369 6.80 28.23 -14.85
C LYS A 369 5.43 27.53 -14.94
N ASN A 370 4.58 27.97 -15.88
CA ASN A 370 3.16 27.63 -15.87
C ASN A 370 2.76 26.54 -16.86
N SER A 371 3.62 26.20 -17.82
CA SER A 371 3.24 25.30 -18.90
C SER A 371 4.28 24.22 -19.15
N LYS A 372 3.83 22.99 -19.36
CA LYS A 372 4.67 21.86 -19.78
C LYS A 372 3.92 20.92 -20.70
N VAL A 373 4.65 20.31 -21.62
CA VAL A 373 4.16 19.24 -22.49
C VAL A 373 5.08 18.04 -22.35
N SER A 374 4.50 16.86 -22.23
CA SER A 374 5.24 15.61 -22.07
C SER A 374 4.79 14.58 -23.11
N LEU A 375 5.75 13.95 -23.76
CA LEU A 375 5.53 12.79 -24.62
C LEU A 375 6.07 11.56 -23.87
N LEU A 376 5.22 10.57 -23.67
CA LEU A 376 5.51 9.35 -22.97
C LEU A 376 5.29 8.15 -23.89
N TYR A 377 6.29 7.30 -24.03
CA TYR A 377 6.17 5.98 -24.62
C TYR A 377 6.35 4.92 -23.54
N SER A 378 5.51 3.87 -23.56
CA SER A 378 5.66 2.71 -22.70
C SER A 378 5.49 1.40 -23.48
N ALA A 379 6.22 0.38 -23.07
CA ALA A 379 6.15 -0.97 -23.60
C ALA A 379 6.07 -1.97 -22.43
N PHE A 380 5.12 -2.88 -22.52
CA PHE A 380 4.91 -3.97 -21.58
C PHE A 380 4.90 -5.29 -22.36
N HIS A 381 5.70 -6.25 -21.92
CA HIS A 381 5.74 -7.60 -22.43
C HIS A 381 5.66 -8.60 -21.29
N THR A 382 4.77 -9.57 -21.37
CA THR A 382 4.74 -10.70 -20.42
C THR A 382 4.59 -12.03 -21.14
N LYS A 383 5.25 -13.05 -20.59
CA LYS A 383 5.03 -14.46 -20.92
C LYS A 383 4.62 -15.17 -19.64
N GLU A 384 3.47 -15.81 -19.69
CA GLU A 384 2.87 -16.53 -18.57
C GLU A 384 2.72 -18.01 -18.96
N GLN A 385 3.12 -18.87 -18.07
CA GLN A 385 2.96 -20.30 -18.15
C GLN A 385 2.38 -20.78 -16.83
N GLU A 386 1.23 -21.46 -16.88
CA GLU A 386 0.62 -22.16 -15.75
C GLU A 386 0.47 -23.64 -16.15
N THR A 387 1.19 -24.51 -15.48
CA THR A 387 1.18 -25.94 -15.82
C THR A 387 1.06 -26.78 -14.55
N TYR A 388 0.07 -27.62 -14.50
CA TYR A 388 -0.08 -28.58 -13.40
C TYR A 388 -0.62 -29.93 -13.86
N ASP A 389 -0.23 -30.94 -13.11
CA ASP A 389 -0.79 -32.29 -13.09
C ASP A 389 -0.92 -32.67 -11.61
N ILE A 390 -2.14 -32.68 -11.10
CA ILE A 390 -2.41 -32.97 -9.69
C ILE A 390 -3.49 -34.05 -9.63
N GLN A 391 -3.16 -35.11 -8.91
CA GLN A 391 -4.09 -36.18 -8.56
C GLN A 391 -4.30 -36.17 -7.07
N GLY A 392 -5.54 -36.34 -6.62
CA GLY A 392 -5.89 -36.46 -5.21
C GLY A 392 -6.80 -37.68 -4.99
N GLN A 393 -6.52 -38.46 -3.98
CA GLN A 393 -7.40 -39.47 -3.44
C GLN A 393 -7.81 -39.07 -2.05
N TYR A 394 -9.09 -39.00 -1.75
CA TYR A 394 -9.56 -38.52 -0.47
C TYR A 394 -10.53 -39.47 0.22
N TRP A 395 -10.57 -39.39 1.54
CA TRP A 395 -11.46 -40.07 2.45
C TRP A 395 -12.14 -39.04 3.34
N LEU A 396 -13.44 -39.22 3.51
CA LEU A 396 -14.25 -38.47 4.45
C LEU A 396 -14.78 -39.45 5.50
N ASP A 397 -14.36 -39.30 6.74
CA ASP A 397 -14.70 -40.15 7.86
C ASP A 397 -15.49 -39.37 8.92
N ASP A 398 -16.41 -40.02 9.61
CA ASP A 398 -16.94 -39.50 10.86
C ASP A 398 -15.90 -39.70 11.97
N ALA A 399 -15.45 -38.62 12.62
CA ALA A 399 -14.40 -38.68 13.61
C ALA A 399 -14.79 -39.40 14.91
N GLN A 400 -16.08 -39.52 15.21
CA GLN A 400 -16.58 -40.19 16.43
C GLN A 400 -16.87 -41.67 16.21
N THR A 401 -17.52 -42.00 15.10
CA THR A 401 -17.89 -43.37 14.77
C THR A 401 -16.83 -44.08 13.96
N GLN A 402 -15.89 -43.37 13.38
CA GLN A 402 -14.89 -43.87 12.42
C GLN A 402 -15.53 -44.51 11.18
N GLU A 403 -16.78 -44.17 10.92
CA GLU A 403 -17.49 -44.61 9.74
C GLU A 403 -17.01 -43.85 8.52
N GLN A 404 -16.69 -44.54 7.44
CA GLN A 404 -16.31 -43.96 6.16
C GLN A 404 -17.54 -43.44 5.45
N LEU A 405 -17.61 -42.10 5.29
CA LEU A 405 -18.75 -41.40 4.69
C LEU A 405 -18.56 -41.16 3.19
N GLY A 406 -17.32 -41.11 2.74
CA GLY A 406 -17.03 -40.85 1.32
C GLY A 406 -15.59 -41.18 0.96
N VAL A 407 -15.40 -41.59 -0.27
CA VAL A 407 -14.10 -41.84 -0.90
C VAL A 407 -14.16 -41.26 -2.31
N GLY A 408 -13.08 -40.62 -2.74
CA GLY A 408 -13.04 -40.11 -4.08
C GLY A 408 -11.65 -39.90 -4.65
N THR A 409 -11.59 -39.88 -5.98
CA THR A 409 -10.37 -39.58 -6.72
C THR A 409 -10.65 -38.49 -7.73
N TYR A 410 -9.72 -37.57 -7.86
CA TYR A 410 -9.76 -36.54 -8.89
C TYR A 410 -8.39 -36.35 -9.54
N MET A 411 -8.41 -35.89 -10.77
CA MET A 411 -7.21 -35.49 -11.51
C MET A 411 -7.46 -34.17 -12.22
N GLU A 412 -6.57 -33.22 -12.01
CA GLU A 412 -6.58 -31.91 -12.66
C GLU A 412 -5.33 -31.76 -13.54
N HIS A 413 -5.52 -31.30 -14.75
CA HIS A 413 -4.45 -31.06 -15.71
C HIS A 413 -4.60 -29.68 -16.34
N ALA A 414 -3.49 -28.94 -16.44
CA ALA A 414 -3.49 -27.70 -17.22
C ALA A 414 -2.15 -27.49 -17.94
N ARG A 415 -2.25 -26.89 -19.12
CA ARG A 415 -1.14 -26.39 -19.95
C ARG A 415 -1.58 -25.05 -20.54
N ASN A 416 -1.40 -23.99 -19.77
CA ASN A 416 -1.84 -22.65 -20.11
C ASN A 416 -0.65 -21.75 -20.40
N TYR A 417 -0.68 -21.12 -21.55
CA TYR A 417 0.35 -20.18 -22.01
C TYR A 417 -0.31 -18.90 -22.48
N LEU A 418 0.22 -17.76 -22.04
CA LEU A 418 -0.23 -16.45 -22.48
C LEU A 418 0.98 -15.57 -22.77
N THR A 419 0.93 -14.87 -23.90
CA THR A 419 1.90 -13.82 -24.23
C THR A 419 1.13 -12.52 -24.47
N ALA A 420 1.47 -11.46 -23.76
CA ALA A 420 0.86 -10.16 -23.97
C ALA A 420 1.94 -9.12 -24.30
N ASN A 421 1.67 -8.33 -25.32
CA ASN A 421 2.46 -7.19 -25.74
C ASN A 421 1.58 -5.95 -25.77
N VAL A 422 1.90 -4.93 -24.98
CA VAL A 422 1.16 -3.67 -24.93
C VAL A 422 2.11 -2.50 -25.12
N HIS A 423 1.90 -1.73 -26.16
CA HIS A 423 2.63 -0.48 -26.43
C HIS A 423 1.69 0.70 -26.24
N SER A 424 2.19 1.78 -25.69
CA SER A 424 1.39 2.97 -25.47
C SER A 424 2.20 4.24 -25.76
N LEU A 425 1.57 5.18 -26.46
CA LEU A 425 2.10 6.52 -26.71
C LEU A 425 1.12 7.53 -26.12
N LYS A 426 1.59 8.36 -25.19
CA LYS A 426 0.77 9.35 -24.47
C LYS A 426 1.36 10.75 -24.61
N LEU A 427 0.56 11.71 -25.07
CA LEU A 427 0.88 13.12 -25.05
C LEU A 427 0.09 13.77 -23.91
N MET A 428 0.78 14.55 -23.07
CA MET A 428 0.17 15.27 -21.94
C MET A 428 0.57 16.73 -21.97
N ALA A 429 -0.37 17.61 -21.60
CA ALA A 429 -0.14 19.04 -21.46
C ALA A 429 -0.72 19.53 -20.13
N ASN A 430 0.05 20.37 -19.43
CA ASN A 430 -0.41 21.05 -18.21
C ASN A 430 -0.20 22.57 -18.40
N HIS A 431 -1.20 23.37 -17.98
CA HIS A 431 -1.14 24.82 -18.05
C HIS A 431 -1.83 25.46 -16.86
N LYS A 432 -1.12 26.34 -16.15
CA LYS A 432 -1.66 27.12 -15.02
C LYS A 432 -1.90 28.55 -15.46
N ALA A 433 -3.14 29.03 -15.35
CA ALA A 433 -3.52 30.38 -15.71
C ALA A 433 -4.43 31.01 -14.64
N GLY A 434 -3.87 31.88 -13.82
CA GLY A 434 -4.60 32.52 -12.72
C GLY A 434 -5.15 31.49 -11.71
N ARG A 435 -6.46 31.32 -11.67
CA ARG A 435 -7.18 30.41 -10.78
C ARG A 435 -7.38 28.99 -11.36
N HIS A 436 -7.01 28.78 -12.62
CA HIS A 436 -7.18 27.55 -13.37
C HIS A 436 -5.89 26.73 -13.41
N ASP A 437 -6.01 25.41 -13.33
CA ASP A 437 -4.92 24.44 -13.50
C ASP A 437 -5.40 23.36 -14.48
N TRP A 438 -5.16 23.61 -15.77
CA TRP A 438 -5.58 22.75 -16.89
C TRP A 438 -4.64 21.58 -17.08
N GLU A 439 -5.23 20.40 -17.25
CA GLU A 439 -4.50 19.20 -17.62
C GLU A 439 -5.24 18.45 -18.72
N ALA A 440 -4.52 18.09 -19.79
CA ALA A 440 -5.05 17.33 -20.90
C ALA A 440 -4.10 16.22 -21.32
N GLY A 441 -4.63 15.15 -21.86
CA GLY A 441 -3.83 14.06 -22.39
C GLY A 441 -4.56 13.24 -23.43
N VAL A 442 -3.78 12.68 -24.39
CA VAL A 442 -4.24 11.74 -25.40
C VAL A 442 -3.31 10.53 -25.37
N THR A 443 -3.88 9.34 -25.38
CA THR A 443 -3.13 8.06 -25.32
C THR A 443 -3.60 7.15 -26.46
N VAL A 444 -2.67 6.53 -27.15
CA VAL A 444 -2.94 5.44 -28.08
C VAL A 444 -2.25 4.20 -27.53
N LYS A 445 -3.01 3.11 -27.34
CA LYS A 445 -2.51 1.80 -26.87
C LYS A 445 -2.70 0.76 -27.96
N TRP A 446 -1.69 -0.05 -28.22
CA TRP A 446 -1.72 -1.20 -29.11
C TRP A 446 -1.53 -2.45 -28.27
N GLU A 447 -2.51 -3.35 -28.34
CA GLU A 447 -2.55 -4.58 -27.54
C GLU A 447 -2.50 -5.79 -28.47
N LYS A 448 -1.61 -6.73 -28.18
CA LYS A 448 -1.55 -8.05 -28.81
C LYS A 448 -1.46 -9.09 -27.71
N ILE A 449 -2.44 -9.99 -27.62
CA ILE A 449 -2.51 -11.06 -26.64
C ILE A 449 -2.71 -12.38 -27.37
N GLU A 450 -1.80 -13.32 -27.18
CA GLU A 450 -1.81 -14.67 -27.69
C GLU A 450 -1.99 -15.64 -26.52
N GLU A 451 -3.00 -16.48 -26.56
CA GLU A 451 -3.29 -17.48 -25.55
C GLU A 451 -3.44 -18.85 -26.16
N LYS A 452 -2.89 -19.84 -25.46
CA LYS A 452 -3.13 -21.25 -25.72
C LYS A 452 -3.34 -21.97 -24.41
N SER A 453 -4.54 -22.53 -24.21
CA SER A 453 -4.89 -23.24 -22.99
C SER A 453 -5.46 -24.62 -23.32
N ARG A 454 -5.05 -25.59 -22.53
CA ARG A 454 -5.63 -26.93 -22.49
C ARG A 454 -5.76 -27.35 -21.04
N GLU A 455 -7.00 -27.59 -20.63
CA GLU A 455 -7.30 -28.00 -19.28
C GLU A 455 -8.27 -29.18 -19.33
N TYR A 456 -8.14 -30.10 -18.39
CA TYR A 456 -9.18 -31.08 -18.12
C TYR A 456 -9.22 -31.43 -16.64
N GLU A 457 -10.38 -31.85 -16.20
CA GLU A 457 -10.64 -32.32 -14.86
C GLU A 457 -11.40 -33.64 -14.95
N MET A 458 -10.88 -34.67 -14.29
CA MET A 458 -11.48 -35.99 -14.15
C MET A 458 -11.82 -36.22 -12.69
N ARG A 459 -13.02 -36.75 -12.44
CA ARG A 459 -13.46 -37.08 -11.10
C ARG A 459 -14.19 -38.41 -11.10
N ASP A 460 -14.14 -39.07 -9.94
CA ASP A 460 -15.14 -40.08 -9.65
C ASP A 460 -16.40 -39.44 -9.05
N SER A 461 -17.34 -40.24 -8.57
CA SER A 461 -18.62 -39.76 -8.08
C SER A 461 -18.57 -38.95 -6.80
N SER A 462 -17.47 -39.00 -6.06
CA SER A 462 -17.38 -38.34 -4.77
C SER A 462 -17.01 -36.86 -4.98
N GLY A 463 -17.73 -35.98 -4.35
CA GLY A 463 -17.48 -34.54 -4.40
C GLY A 463 -18.36 -33.73 -5.36
N TYR A 464 -19.10 -34.37 -6.28
CA TYR A 464 -19.86 -33.64 -7.30
C TYR A 464 -21.25 -34.19 -7.63
N SER A 465 -21.93 -34.87 -6.76
CA SER A 465 -23.29 -35.39 -7.06
C SER A 465 -23.37 -36.22 -8.37
N ILE A 466 -22.26 -36.86 -8.75
CA ILE A 466 -22.17 -37.74 -9.91
C ILE A 466 -22.49 -39.16 -9.44
N PRO A 467 -23.24 -39.98 -10.17
CA PRO A 467 -23.49 -41.39 -9.80
C PRO A 467 -22.18 -42.12 -9.60
N HIS A 468 -22.01 -42.81 -8.48
CA HIS A 468 -20.78 -43.48 -8.12
C HIS A 468 -20.44 -44.58 -9.14
N GLN A 469 -19.20 -44.54 -9.64
CA GLN A 469 -18.61 -45.58 -10.47
C GLN A 469 -17.22 -45.90 -9.89
N ALA A 470 -17.09 -47.07 -9.32
CA ALA A 470 -15.87 -47.43 -8.57
C ALA A 470 -14.66 -47.75 -9.44
N ASP A 471 -14.86 -47.92 -10.74
CA ASP A 471 -13.86 -48.45 -11.66
C ASP A 471 -13.36 -47.43 -12.70
N ARG A 472 -13.86 -46.20 -12.71
CA ARG A 472 -13.43 -45.17 -13.66
C ARG A 472 -13.54 -43.77 -13.11
N LEU A 473 -12.74 -42.87 -13.68
CA LEU A 473 -12.86 -41.43 -13.55
C LEU A 473 -13.59 -40.88 -14.78
N ASP A 474 -14.58 -40.03 -14.56
CA ASP A 474 -15.28 -39.34 -15.62
C ASP A 474 -14.64 -37.95 -15.87
N MET A 475 -14.48 -37.61 -17.13
CA MET A 475 -14.07 -36.27 -17.50
C MET A 475 -15.26 -35.32 -17.33
N ILE A 476 -15.22 -34.52 -16.28
CA ILE A 476 -16.28 -33.55 -15.93
C ILE A 476 -16.05 -32.17 -16.55
N TYR A 477 -14.82 -31.89 -16.92
CA TYR A 477 -14.43 -30.62 -17.52
C TYR A 477 -13.32 -30.84 -18.53
N SER A 478 -13.44 -30.20 -19.69
CA SER A 478 -12.39 -30.15 -20.70
C SER A 478 -12.45 -28.82 -21.42
N LEU A 479 -11.33 -28.12 -21.49
CA LEU A 479 -11.20 -26.84 -22.17
C LEU A 479 -10.06 -26.85 -23.17
N ALA A 480 -10.32 -26.36 -24.38
CA ALA A 480 -9.28 -26.05 -25.35
C ALA A 480 -9.48 -24.63 -25.90
N SER A 481 -8.44 -23.85 -25.87
CA SER A 481 -8.44 -22.47 -26.34
C SER A 481 -7.15 -22.18 -27.12
N GLU A 482 -7.30 -21.49 -28.23
CA GLU A 482 -6.17 -20.89 -28.98
C GLU A 482 -6.69 -19.59 -29.62
N ASN A 483 -6.30 -18.46 -29.01
CA ASN A 483 -6.81 -17.14 -29.38
C ASN A 483 -5.67 -16.16 -29.64
N ASP A 484 -5.82 -15.30 -30.66
CA ASP A 484 -4.97 -14.13 -30.96
C ASP A 484 -5.88 -12.88 -30.94
N MET A 485 -5.70 -12.02 -29.95
CA MET A 485 -6.42 -10.77 -29.86
C MET A 485 -5.49 -9.61 -30.22
N ARG A 486 -5.94 -8.78 -31.17
CA ARG A 486 -5.26 -7.52 -31.53
C ARG A 486 -6.25 -6.39 -31.41
N SER A 487 -5.88 -5.37 -30.66
CA SER A 487 -6.75 -4.21 -30.48
C SER A 487 -5.97 -2.91 -30.37
N THR A 488 -6.67 -1.80 -30.64
CA THR A 488 -6.18 -0.45 -30.44
C THR A 488 -7.16 0.29 -29.55
N ARG A 489 -6.64 0.97 -28.51
CA ARG A 489 -7.44 1.90 -27.68
C ARG A 489 -6.95 3.31 -27.89
N ILE A 490 -7.88 4.24 -28.09
CA ILE A 490 -7.59 5.66 -28.17
C ILE A 490 -8.34 6.32 -27.02
N GLU A 491 -7.62 7.00 -26.15
CA GLU A 491 -8.15 7.60 -24.93
C GLU A 491 -7.74 9.07 -24.88
N GLY A 492 -8.64 9.94 -24.43
CA GLY A 492 -8.35 11.34 -24.22
C GLY A 492 -9.01 11.85 -22.95
N TYR A 493 -8.37 12.78 -22.27
CA TYR A 493 -8.98 13.50 -21.14
C TYR A 493 -8.63 14.97 -21.17
N LEU A 494 -9.55 15.75 -20.63
CA LEU A 494 -9.39 17.17 -20.34
C LEU A 494 -9.98 17.45 -18.97
N GLN A 495 -9.22 18.11 -18.09
CA GLN A 495 -9.69 18.51 -16.78
C GLN A 495 -9.16 19.88 -16.39
N ASP A 496 -9.89 20.56 -15.51
CA ASP A 496 -9.51 21.82 -14.88
C ASP A 496 -9.71 21.75 -13.38
N THR A 497 -8.78 22.33 -12.65
CA THR A 497 -8.90 22.60 -11.21
C THR A 497 -9.01 24.10 -11.01
N TYR A 498 -10.25 24.56 -10.78
CA TYR A 498 -10.58 25.96 -10.55
C TYR A 498 -10.63 26.28 -9.06
N ARG A 499 -9.87 27.29 -8.64
CA ARG A 499 -9.82 27.76 -7.25
C ARG A 499 -10.48 29.12 -7.13
N MET A 500 -11.46 29.26 -6.24
CA MET A 500 -12.17 30.49 -6.00
C MET A 500 -12.46 30.72 -4.52
N GLU A 501 -12.72 31.95 -4.18
CA GLU A 501 -13.23 32.37 -2.87
C GLU A 501 -14.59 33.02 -3.05
N THR A 502 -15.55 32.68 -2.15
CA THR A 502 -16.84 33.34 -2.13
C THR A 502 -16.70 34.74 -1.52
N GLY A 503 -17.61 35.69 -1.92
CA GLY A 503 -17.67 37.01 -1.30
C GLY A 503 -18.27 36.99 0.11
N GLY A 504 -18.11 38.07 0.86
CA GLY A 504 -18.72 38.34 2.17
C GLY A 504 -17.73 38.28 3.33
N GLU A 505 -18.21 38.51 4.56
CA GLU A 505 -17.39 38.58 5.77
C GLU A 505 -16.79 37.22 6.19
N LYS A 506 -17.42 36.10 5.77
CA LYS A 506 -16.99 34.74 6.04
C LYS A 506 -16.88 33.95 4.74
N PRO A 507 -15.85 34.22 3.92
CA PRO A 507 -15.69 33.56 2.63
C PRO A 507 -15.43 32.05 2.79
N TRP A 508 -15.74 31.30 1.72
CA TRP A 508 -15.36 29.90 1.56
C TRP A 508 -14.27 29.80 0.51
N HIS A 509 -13.24 29.02 0.79
CA HIS A 509 -12.26 28.62 -0.20
C HIS A 509 -12.78 27.37 -0.92
N LEU A 510 -13.12 27.53 -2.19
CA LEU A 510 -13.68 26.47 -3.02
C LEU A 510 -12.62 26.00 -4.02
N THR A 511 -12.48 24.67 -4.13
CA THR A 511 -11.69 24.03 -5.18
C THR A 511 -12.61 23.12 -5.97
N LEU A 512 -12.88 23.46 -7.20
CA LEU A 512 -13.71 22.70 -8.14
C LEU A 512 -12.78 22.00 -9.12
N ASN A 513 -12.81 20.68 -9.18
CA ASN A 513 -12.17 19.89 -10.22
C ASN A 513 -13.27 19.29 -11.10
N TYR A 514 -13.18 19.51 -12.40
CA TYR A 514 -14.11 18.96 -13.38
C TYR A 514 -13.37 18.52 -14.63
N GLY A 515 -13.85 17.47 -15.23
CA GLY A 515 -13.17 16.90 -16.39
C GLY A 515 -14.02 15.93 -17.16
N LEU A 516 -13.58 15.68 -18.37
CA LEU A 516 -14.17 14.73 -19.30
C LEU A 516 -13.10 13.76 -19.77
N ARG A 517 -13.41 12.47 -19.76
CA ARG A 517 -12.59 11.44 -20.40
C ARG A 517 -13.40 10.75 -21.49
N MET A 518 -12.74 10.42 -22.59
CA MET A 518 -13.30 9.64 -23.69
C MET A 518 -12.35 8.50 -24.03
N ALA A 519 -12.89 7.34 -24.37
CA ALA A 519 -12.11 6.24 -24.88
C ALA A 519 -12.87 5.50 -25.97
N ASN A 520 -12.11 5.04 -26.97
CA ASN A 520 -12.61 4.17 -28.04
C ASN A 520 -11.77 2.90 -28.09
N TRP A 521 -12.42 1.76 -28.15
CA TRP A 521 -11.77 0.46 -28.26
C TRP A 521 -12.14 -0.23 -29.57
N SER A 522 -11.15 -0.51 -30.39
CA SER A 522 -11.36 -1.08 -31.73
C SER A 522 -11.91 -2.50 -31.71
N TYR A 523 -11.70 -3.26 -30.62
CA TYR A 523 -12.08 -4.66 -30.49
C TYR A 523 -13.60 -4.85 -30.53
N ASN A 524 -14.33 -4.10 -29.69
CA ASN A 524 -15.79 -4.12 -29.61
C ASN A 524 -16.44 -2.88 -30.24
N LYS A 525 -15.66 -1.98 -30.85
CA LYS A 525 -16.08 -0.70 -31.49
C LYS A 525 -16.82 0.24 -30.52
N GLU A 526 -16.60 0.09 -29.24
CA GLU A 526 -17.28 0.89 -28.21
C GLU A 526 -16.58 2.25 -28.04
N THR A 527 -17.39 3.30 -27.91
CA THR A 527 -16.93 4.64 -27.48
C THR A 527 -17.62 4.98 -26.17
N ILE A 528 -16.85 5.30 -25.16
CA ILE A 528 -17.33 5.69 -23.83
C ILE A 528 -16.96 7.14 -23.52
N VAL A 529 -17.80 7.79 -22.72
CA VAL A 529 -17.63 9.20 -22.26
C VAL A 529 -17.85 9.25 -20.75
N SER A 530 -16.86 9.75 -20.01
CA SER A 530 -16.80 9.72 -18.54
C SER A 530 -16.65 11.15 -17.98
N PRO A 531 -17.74 11.89 -17.77
CA PRO A 531 -17.70 13.15 -17.05
C PRO A 531 -17.47 12.90 -15.57
N ARG A 532 -16.65 13.76 -14.94
CA ARG A 532 -16.32 13.71 -13.52
C ARG A 532 -16.25 15.11 -12.95
N ILE A 533 -16.73 15.27 -11.71
CA ILE A 533 -16.71 16.53 -10.98
C ILE A 533 -16.43 16.28 -9.51
N SER A 534 -15.65 17.14 -8.88
CA SER A 534 -15.49 17.16 -7.43
C SER A 534 -15.36 18.60 -6.93
N LEU A 535 -15.93 18.86 -5.77
CA LEU A 535 -15.91 20.13 -5.07
C LEU A 535 -15.33 19.93 -3.68
N ALA A 536 -14.32 20.70 -3.31
CA ALA A 536 -13.87 20.83 -1.94
C ALA A 536 -14.16 22.25 -1.45
N ALA A 537 -14.74 22.36 -0.26
CA ALA A 537 -15.16 23.61 0.36
C ALA A 537 -14.56 23.71 1.76
N ILE A 538 -13.82 24.79 2.02
CA ILE A 538 -13.16 25.08 3.27
C ILE A 538 -13.68 26.42 3.78
N PRO A 539 -14.37 26.48 4.96
CA PRO A 539 -14.87 27.72 5.50
C PRO A 539 -13.73 28.55 6.13
N SER A 540 -13.65 29.85 5.84
CA SER A 540 -12.63 30.72 6.40
C SER A 540 -12.74 30.90 7.92
N TRP A 541 -13.93 30.73 8.50
CA TRP A 541 -14.17 30.81 9.95
C TRP A 541 -13.66 29.58 10.72
N ASN A 542 -13.42 28.44 10.04
CA ASN A 542 -12.76 27.27 10.58
C ASN A 542 -12.06 26.48 9.47
N GLU A 543 -10.83 26.86 9.19
CA GLU A 543 -10.01 26.26 8.14
C GLU A 543 -9.58 24.80 8.44
N ASP A 544 -9.89 24.28 9.61
CA ASP A 544 -9.62 22.89 9.97
C ASP A 544 -10.70 21.93 9.46
N MET A 545 -11.83 22.47 9.00
CA MET A 545 -12.90 21.70 8.37
C MET A 545 -12.72 21.72 6.84
N THR A 546 -12.96 20.56 6.21
CA THR A 546 -13.03 20.44 4.74
C THR A 546 -14.22 19.56 4.38
N PHE A 547 -15.09 20.07 3.55
CA PHE A 547 -16.22 19.32 2.98
C PHE A 547 -15.88 18.98 1.54
N ARG A 548 -16.10 17.73 1.13
CA ARG A 548 -15.86 17.28 -0.25
C ARG A 548 -17.09 16.59 -0.79
N LEU A 549 -17.40 16.84 -2.03
CA LEU A 549 -18.45 16.16 -2.79
C LEU A 549 -17.87 15.78 -4.15
N ALA A 550 -18.03 14.53 -4.56
CA ALA A 550 -17.59 14.07 -5.87
C ALA A 550 -18.68 13.24 -6.54
N ALA A 551 -18.85 13.42 -7.84
CA ALA A 551 -19.72 12.61 -8.68
C ALA A 551 -19.06 12.36 -10.03
N GLY A 552 -19.34 11.18 -10.62
CA GLY A 552 -18.78 10.88 -11.94
C GLY A 552 -19.20 9.54 -12.50
N LEU A 553 -18.99 9.41 -13.80
CA LEU A 553 -19.12 8.17 -14.55
C LEU A 553 -17.74 7.51 -14.69
N TYR A 554 -17.70 6.24 -14.39
CA TYR A 554 -16.48 5.43 -14.47
C TYR A 554 -16.78 4.18 -15.30
N TYR A 555 -15.90 3.87 -16.23
CA TYR A 555 -16.01 2.70 -17.06
C TYR A 555 -14.78 1.82 -16.90
N GLN A 556 -14.97 0.52 -17.03
CA GLN A 556 -13.89 -0.46 -17.11
C GLN A 556 -14.09 -1.33 -18.33
N ALA A 557 -13.18 -1.19 -19.29
CA ALA A 557 -13.18 -2.08 -20.43
C ALA A 557 -12.84 -3.51 -19.99
N PRO A 558 -13.47 -4.53 -20.56
CA PRO A 558 -13.17 -5.92 -20.25
C PRO A 558 -11.69 -6.22 -20.48
N PHE A 559 -11.08 -6.97 -19.58
CA PHE A 559 -9.75 -7.53 -19.79
C PHE A 559 -9.87 -8.93 -20.40
N TYR A 560 -8.76 -9.48 -20.87
CA TYR A 560 -8.75 -10.68 -21.70
C TYR A 560 -9.55 -11.86 -21.11
N LYS A 561 -9.43 -12.15 -19.80
CA LYS A 561 -10.15 -13.28 -19.17
C LYS A 561 -11.68 -13.09 -19.12
N GLU A 562 -12.16 -11.83 -19.07
CA GLU A 562 -13.60 -11.50 -19.12
C GLU A 562 -14.20 -11.65 -20.53
N LEU A 563 -13.35 -11.62 -21.57
CA LEU A 563 -13.79 -11.81 -22.97
C LEU A 563 -14.05 -13.27 -23.33
N ARG A 564 -13.60 -14.20 -22.47
CA ARG A 564 -13.69 -15.63 -22.75
C ARG A 564 -15.15 -16.11 -22.68
N ASP A 565 -15.70 -16.47 -23.81
CA ASP A 565 -17.02 -17.10 -23.95
C ASP A 565 -16.84 -18.59 -24.19
N THR A 566 -17.48 -19.41 -23.37
CA THR A 566 -17.32 -20.86 -23.39
C THR A 566 -18.54 -21.53 -24.03
N THR A 567 -18.32 -22.33 -25.08
CA THR A 567 -19.35 -23.17 -25.67
C THR A 567 -18.94 -24.63 -25.61
N THR A 568 -19.80 -25.51 -25.10
CA THR A 568 -19.53 -26.95 -25.09
C THR A 568 -20.07 -27.60 -26.35
N ARG A 569 -19.18 -28.24 -27.13
CA ARG A 569 -19.52 -29.02 -28.33
C ARG A 569 -18.96 -30.43 -28.20
N ASN A 570 -19.79 -31.46 -28.36
CA ASN A 570 -19.35 -32.86 -28.27
C ASN A 570 -18.54 -33.21 -26.99
N GLY A 571 -18.93 -32.69 -25.84
CA GLY A 571 -18.22 -32.92 -24.58
C GLY A 571 -16.91 -32.12 -24.38
N GLN A 572 -16.52 -31.31 -25.37
CA GLN A 572 -15.35 -30.43 -25.27
C GLN A 572 -15.80 -28.96 -25.16
N THR A 573 -15.32 -28.27 -24.18
CA THR A 573 -15.49 -26.82 -24.01
C THR A 573 -14.49 -26.11 -24.91
N VAL A 574 -14.99 -25.32 -25.85
CA VAL A 574 -14.20 -24.45 -26.73
C VAL A 574 -14.38 -23.04 -26.27
N VAL A 575 -13.28 -22.32 -26.12
CA VAL A 575 -13.26 -20.91 -25.75
C VAL A 575 -13.09 -20.05 -26.97
N THR A 576 -14.00 -19.12 -27.14
CA THR A 576 -13.90 -18.04 -28.14
C THR A 576 -13.89 -16.69 -27.39
N LEU A 577 -13.47 -15.63 -28.07
CA LEU A 577 -13.49 -14.30 -27.49
C LEU A 577 -14.75 -13.55 -27.88
N ASN A 578 -15.54 -13.13 -26.89
CA ASN A 578 -16.78 -12.38 -27.07
C ASN A 578 -16.50 -10.94 -27.48
N GLN A 579 -16.77 -10.57 -28.72
CA GLN A 579 -16.62 -9.20 -29.23
C GLN A 579 -17.81 -8.29 -28.90
N LYS A 580 -18.90 -8.82 -28.34
CA LYS A 580 -20.10 -8.06 -28.00
C LYS A 580 -20.10 -7.53 -26.56
N ILE A 581 -19.15 -7.97 -25.74
CA ILE A 581 -19.00 -7.48 -24.36
C ILE A 581 -18.74 -5.98 -24.37
N LYS A 582 -19.50 -5.26 -23.57
CA LYS A 582 -19.37 -3.82 -23.35
C LYS A 582 -18.57 -3.53 -22.07
N SER A 583 -18.04 -2.33 -21.99
CA SER A 583 -17.42 -1.83 -20.77
C SER A 583 -18.41 -1.84 -19.61
N GLN A 584 -17.97 -2.33 -18.46
CA GLN A 584 -18.69 -2.23 -17.21
C GLN A 584 -18.74 -0.75 -16.81
N ARG A 585 -19.81 -0.31 -16.17
CA ARG A 585 -20.06 1.10 -15.83
C ARG A 585 -20.41 1.26 -14.36
N SER A 586 -19.86 2.30 -13.72
CA SER A 586 -20.20 2.69 -12.36
C SER A 586 -20.43 4.20 -12.28
N ILE A 587 -21.54 4.60 -11.64
CA ILE A 587 -21.82 6.00 -11.29
C ILE A 587 -21.45 6.15 -9.83
N HIS A 588 -20.51 7.04 -9.51
CA HIS A 588 -20.10 7.31 -8.13
C HIS A 588 -20.72 8.60 -7.62
N ILE A 589 -21.18 8.58 -6.39
CA ILE A 589 -21.53 9.75 -5.58
C ILE A 589 -20.80 9.58 -4.24
N VAL A 590 -19.94 10.52 -3.90
CA VAL A 590 -19.10 10.46 -2.67
C VAL A 590 -19.22 11.80 -1.95
N GLY A 591 -19.60 11.76 -0.68
CA GLY A 591 -19.58 12.90 0.23
C GLY A 591 -18.57 12.65 1.35
N ALA A 592 -17.69 13.60 1.63
CA ALA A 592 -16.69 13.47 2.65
C ALA A 592 -16.57 14.71 3.54
N PHE A 593 -16.22 14.47 4.77
CA PHE A 593 -15.94 15.48 5.80
C PHE A 593 -14.61 15.18 6.45
N ASP A 594 -13.69 16.14 6.43
CA ASP A 594 -12.40 16.08 7.11
C ASP A 594 -12.38 17.15 8.22
N TYR A 595 -11.94 16.75 9.41
CA TYR A 595 -11.74 17.66 10.52
C TYR A 595 -10.36 17.46 11.15
N ARG A 596 -9.56 18.52 11.20
CA ARG A 596 -8.27 18.56 11.85
C ARG A 596 -8.40 19.21 13.21
N PHE A 597 -7.84 18.57 14.22
CA PHE A 597 -7.91 19.05 15.58
C PHE A 597 -6.63 18.69 16.34
N ARG A 598 -6.46 19.30 17.49
CA ARG A 598 -5.38 18.93 18.42
C ARG A 598 -5.97 18.18 19.59
N MET A 599 -5.36 17.06 19.94
CA MET A 599 -5.64 16.30 21.14
C MET A 599 -4.30 16.04 21.85
N MET A 600 -4.20 16.37 23.15
CA MET A 600 -2.92 16.30 23.90
C MET A 600 -1.78 17.09 23.22
N GLU A 601 -2.09 18.28 22.70
CA GLU A 601 -1.19 19.17 21.95
C GLU A 601 -0.67 18.59 20.61
N ARG A 602 -1.17 17.45 20.16
CA ARG A 602 -0.75 16.73 18.94
C ARG A 602 -1.77 16.86 17.83
N PRO A 603 -1.35 16.78 16.56
CA PRO A 603 -2.26 16.89 15.43
C PRO A 603 -2.99 15.57 15.20
N PHE A 604 -4.30 15.67 15.06
CA PHE A 604 -5.20 14.60 14.65
C PHE A 604 -6.03 15.02 13.45
N ARG A 605 -6.47 14.06 12.68
CA ARG A 605 -7.42 14.24 11.59
C ARG A 605 -8.48 13.15 11.66
N PHE A 606 -9.73 13.56 11.68
CA PHE A 606 -10.88 12.69 11.52
C PHE A 606 -11.43 12.84 10.11
N THR A 607 -11.70 11.73 9.43
CA THR A 607 -12.30 11.69 8.10
C THR A 607 -13.53 10.78 8.13
N ALA A 608 -14.62 11.26 7.57
CA ALA A 608 -15.84 10.48 7.34
C ALA A 608 -16.22 10.59 5.87
N GLU A 609 -16.39 9.47 5.18
CA GLU A 609 -16.79 9.41 3.78
C GLU A 609 -17.99 8.49 3.61
N ALA A 610 -19.09 9.03 3.09
CA ALA A 610 -20.25 8.26 2.65
C ALA A 610 -20.23 8.14 1.13
N TYR A 611 -20.52 6.96 0.61
CA TYR A 611 -20.50 6.72 -0.84
C TYR A 611 -21.66 5.85 -1.30
N TYR A 612 -22.04 6.08 -2.55
CA TYR A 612 -22.99 5.27 -3.29
C TYR A 612 -22.50 5.06 -4.71
N LYS A 613 -22.37 3.81 -5.14
CA LYS A 613 -22.01 3.40 -6.51
C LYS A 613 -23.19 2.67 -7.14
N LEU A 614 -23.64 3.12 -8.29
CA LEU A 614 -24.59 2.40 -9.14
C LEU A 614 -23.83 1.73 -10.27
N MET A 615 -23.97 0.43 -10.40
CA MET A 615 -23.20 -0.36 -11.37
C MET A 615 -24.11 -1.01 -12.41
N ASP A 616 -23.65 -1.03 -13.65
CA ASP A 616 -24.38 -1.54 -14.80
C ASP A 616 -23.43 -2.24 -15.77
N ASN A 617 -23.99 -3.10 -16.63
CA ASN A 617 -23.21 -3.91 -17.56
C ASN A 617 -22.12 -4.77 -16.88
N LEU A 618 -22.37 -5.23 -15.64
CA LEU A 618 -21.38 -6.04 -14.94
C LEU A 618 -21.21 -7.40 -15.61
N VAL A 619 -19.96 -7.86 -15.64
CA VAL A 619 -19.57 -9.23 -15.97
C VAL A 619 -19.35 -9.99 -14.66
N PRO A 620 -20.31 -10.79 -14.20
CA PRO A 620 -20.18 -11.51 -12.95
C PRO A 620 -19.05 -12.52 -13.00
N TYR A 621 -18.49 -12.81 -11.84
CA TYR A 621 -17.51 -13.87 -11.65
C TYR A 621 -17.84 -14.67 -10.39
N ASN A 622 -17.41 -15.92 -10.38
CA ASN A 622 -17.46 -16.80 -9.22
C ASN A 622 -16.04 -17.12 -8.76
N VAL A 623 -15.86 -17.35 -7.47
CA VAL A 623 -14.60 -17.82 -6.89
C VAL A 623 -14.78 -19.29 -6.53
N GLN A 624 -14.15 -20.17 -7.28
CA GLN A 624 -14.19 -21.62 -7.08
C GLN A 624 -12.79 -22.09 -6.68
N ASN A 625 -12.64 -22.57 -5.47
CA ASN A 625 -11.37 -23.06 -4.95
C ASN A 625 -10.20 -22.11 -5.27
N MET A 626 -10.37 -20.78 -4.96
CA MET A 626 -9.44 -19.68 -5.23
C MET A 626 -9.23 -19.30 -6.71
N LYS A 627 -9.82 -20.00 -7.67
CA LYS A 627 -9.81 -19.63 -9.08
C LYS A 627 -10.99 -18.70 -9.37
N VAL A 628 -10.74 -17.59 -10.08
CA VAL A 628 -11.78 -16.66 -10.52
C VAL A 628 -12.27 -17.10 -11.88
N VAL A 629 -13.56 -17.40 -11.98
CA VAL A 629 -14.23 -17.84 -13.22
C VAL A 629 -15.24 -16.77 -13.64
N TYR A 630 -15.01 -16.14 -14.78
CA TYR A 630 -15.89 -15.09 -15.35
C TYR A 630 -17.00 -15.70 -16.19
N TYR A 631 -18.19 -15.11 -16.17
CA TYR A 631 -19.33 -15.55 -16.97
C TYR A 631 -19.22 -15.14 -18.46
N GLY A 632 -18.32 -14.23 -18.80
CA GLY A 632 -18.05 -13.84 -20.20
C GLY A 632 -19.12 -12.96 -20.83
N GLU A 633 -20.11 -12.49 -20.08
CA GLU A 633 -21.25 -11.69 -20.56
C GLU A 633 -21.62 -10.56 -19.59
N ASN A 634 -22.14 -9.44 -20.15
CA ASN A 634 -22.71 -8.34 -19.37
C ASN A 634 -24.15 -8.70 -18.90
N MET A 635 -24.30 -9.42 -17.83
CA MET A 635 -25.60 -9.94 -17.39
C MET A 635 -26.09 -9.42 -16.05
N ALA A 636 -25.34 -8.56 -15.37
CA ALA A 636 -25.69 -8.08 -14.05
C ALA A 636 -25.70 -6.55 -13.93
N LYS A 637 -26.49 -6.08 -12.94
CA LYS A 637 -26.50 -4.72 -12.43
C LYS A 637 -26.26 -4.79 -10.93
N GLY A 638 -25.72 -3.74 -10.34
CA GLY A 638 -25.42 -3.78 -8.93
C GLY A 638 -25.35 -2.41 -8.26
N TYR A 639 -25.09 -2.43 -6.98
CA TYR A 639 -24.75 -1.24 -6.20
C TYR A 639 -23.73 -1.57 -5.13
N ALA A 640 -22.97 -0.55 -4.72
CA ALA A 640 -22.20 -0.57 -3.49
C ALA A 640 -22.46 0.72 -2.72
N ALA A 641 -22.78 0.60 -1.43
CA ALA A 641 -23.06 1.72 -0.55
C ALA A 641 -22.34 1.53 0.77
N GLY A 642 -21.82 2.60 1.36
CA GLY A 642 -21.13 2.47 2.64
C GLY A 642 -20.71 3.79 3.26
N LEU A 643 -20.15 3.64 4.46
CA LEU A 643 -19.58 4.70 5.28
C LEU A 643 -18.19 4.26 5.74
N ASP A 644 -17.20 5.09 5.45
CA ASP A 644 -15.81 4.92 5.84
C ASP A 644 -15.43 5.98 6.88
N LEU A 645 -14.91 5.56 8.02
CA LEU A 645 -14.42 6.43 9.09
C LEU A 645 -12.93 6.18 9.31
N LYS A 646 -12.16 7.25 9.48
CA LYS A 646 -10.72 7.18 9.78
C LYS A 646 -10.34 8.23 10.81
N LEU A 647 -9.70 7.80 11.88
CA LEU A 647 -9.00 8.67 12.80
C LEU A 647 -7.50 8.44 12.62
N TYR A 648 -6.81 9.49 12.22
CA TYR A 648 -5.38 9.50 11.94
C TYR A 648 -4.70 10.55 12.83
N GLY A 649 -3.51 10.27 13.35
CA GLY A 649 -2.76 11.27 14.11
C GLY A 649 -1.51 10.75 14.80
N GLU A 650 -0.81 11.66 15.43
CA GLU A 650 0.36 11.37 16.25
C GLU A 650 -0.08 11.01 17.68
N PHE A 651 -0.42 9.75 17.92
CA PHE A 651 -0.66 9.27 19.29
C PHE A 651 0.62 9.33 20.12
N VAL A 652 1.77 9.19 19.45
CA VAL A 652 3.11 9.37 20.00
C VAL A 652 3.88 10.35 19.11
N PRO A 653 4.66 11.31 19.65
CA PRO A 653 5.40 12.29 18.86
C PRO A 653 6.27 11.64 17.79
N GLY A 654 6.14 12.10 16.53
CA GLY A 654 6.95 11.63 15.41
C GLY A 654 6.52 10.27 14.83
N THR A 655 5.40 9.69 15.28
CA THR A 655 4.85 8.45 14.73
C THR A 655 3.41 8.62 14.29
N ASP A 656 3.09 8.18 13.09
CA ASP A 656 1.74 8.19 12.56
C ASP A 656 1.02 6.89 12.90
N SER A 657 -0.18 7.03 13.44
CA SER A 657 -1.06 5.91 13.77
C SER A 657 -2.48 6.21 13.32
N TRP A 658 -3.25 5.18 13.02
CA TRP A 658 -4.65 5.34 12.59
C TRP A 658 -5.50 4.15 12.98
N ILE A 659 -6.79 4.44 13.10
CA ILE A 659 -7.85 3.45 13.17
C ILE A 659 -8.86 3.74 12.06
N THR A 660 -9.31 2.69 11.38
CA THR A 660 -10.33 2.78 10.34
C THR A 660 -11.51 1.89 10.67
N LEU A 661 -12.69 2.34 10.34
CA LEU A 661 -13.94 1.57 10.38
C LEU A 661 -14.64 1.75 9.05
N SER A 662 -14.97 0.66 8.37
CA SER A 662 -15.75 0.65 7.14
C SER A 662 -16.99 -0.19 7.31
N ILE A 663 -18.12 0.32 6.88
CA ILE A 663 -19.41 -0.38 6.85
C ILE A 663 -19.92 -0.28 5.42
N MET A 664 -20.22 -1.43 4.80
CA MET A 664 -20.69 -1.42 3.42
C MET A 664 -21.71 -2.53 3.12
N SER A 665 -22.40 -2.37 2.01
CA SER A 665 -23.21 -3.41 1.37
C SER A 665 -22.96 -3.34 -0.14
N THR A 666 -22.59 -4.45 -0.73
CA THR A 666 -22.44 -4.56 -2.18
C THR A 666 -23.19 -5.76 -2.71
N ARG A 667 -24.09 -5.50 -3.65
CA ARG A 667 -25.00 -6.51 -4.21
C ARG A 667 -25.09 -6.38 -5.72
N GLN A 668 -25.34 -7.49 -6.36
CA GLN A 668 -25.64 -7.55 -7.80
C GLN A 668 -26.95 -8.30 -8.02
N THR A 669 -27.61 -7.97 -9.11
CA THR A 669 -28.84 -8.63 -9.56
C THR A 669 -28.51 -9.39 -10.83
N ILE A 670 -28.69 -10.71 -10.79
CA ILE A 670 -28.46 -11.64 -11.91
C ILE A 670 -29.79 -12.36 -12.14
N ASN A 671 -30.32 -12.33 -13.36
CA ASN A 671 -31.60 -12.98 -13.73
C ASN A 671 -32.77 -12.60 -12.76
N GLY A 672 -32.80 -11.36 -12.28
CA GLY A 672 -33.83 -10.88 -11.36
C GLY A 672 -33.60 -11.24 -9.88
N VAL A 673 -32.58 -12.02 -9.53
CA VAL A 673 -32.23 -12.40 -8.16
C VAL A 673 -31.11 -11.49 -7.65
N SER A 674 -31.34 -10.83 -6.51
CA SER A 674 -30.33 -9.99 -5.84
C SER A 674 -29.46 -10.82 -4.92
N VAL A 675 -28.15 -10.84 -5.19
CA VAL A 675 -27.13 -11.61 -4.45
C VAL A 675 -25.99 -10.72 -3.99
N PRO A 676 -25.31 -11.03 -2.87
CA PRO A 676 -24.09 -10.31 -2.50
C PRO A 676 -23.01 -10.52 -3.57
N MET A 677 -22.20 -9.49 -3.81
CA MET A 677 -21.00 -9.66 -4.64
C MET A 677 -19.94 -10.49 -3.90
N PRO A 678 -19.04 -11.20 -4.58
CA PRO A 678 -17.98 -11.98 -3.91
C PRO A 678 -17.10 -11.17 -2.95
N THR A 679 -17.06 -9.86 -3.14
CA THR A 679 -16.30 -8.89 -2.33
C THR A 679 -17.11 -8.25 -1.21
N ASP A 680 -18.37 -8.68 -0.96
CA ASP A 680 -19.24 -8.10 0.06
C ASP A 680 -18.76 -8.39 1.48
N GLN A 681 -17.89 -7.55 2.00
CA GLN A 681 -17.43 -7.54 3.38
C GLN A 681 -18.15 -6.42 4.14
N ARG A 682 -19.22 -6.75 4.87
CA ARG A 682 -20.18 -5.77 5.42
C ARG A 682 -19.57 -4.78 6.40
N TRP A 683 -18.52 -5.14 7.10
CA TRP A 683 -17.79 -4.26 8.00
C TRP A 683 -16.33 -4.70 8.13
N GLY A 684 -15.47 -3.72 8.45
CA GLY A 684 -14.06 -3.95 8.70
C GLY A 684 -13.47 -2.88 9.61
N VAL A 685 -12.62 -3.29 10.53
CA VAL A 685 -11.84 -2.42 11.42
C VAL A 685 -10.36 -2.73 11.25
N ASN A 686 -9.55 -1.70 10.99
CA ASN A 686 -8.10 -1.82 11.00
C ASN A 686 -7.51 -0.80 11.99
N LEU A 687 -6.53 -1.24 12.75
CA LEU A 687 -5.70 -0.39 13.61
C LEU A 687 -4.24 -0.55 13.17
N HIS A 688 -3.59 0.57 12.92
CA HIS A 688 -2.15 0.69 12.81
C HIS A 688 -1.65 1.62 13.90
N PHE A 689 -0.85 1.11 14.80
CA PHE A 689 -0.29 1.87 15.89
C PHE A 689 1.22 1.70 15.93
N THR A 690 1.92 2.82 15.95
CA THR A 690 3.40 2.85 16.07
C THR A 690 3.81 3.67 17.26
N ASP A 691 4.75 3.18 18.03
CA ASP A 691 5.27 3.82 19.23
C ASP A 691 6.77 3.59 19.38
N TYR A 692 7.41 4.47 20.15
CA TYR A 692 8.76 4.28 20.66
C TYR A 692 8.71 3.83 22.13
N PHE A 693 9.66 2.99 22.54
CA PHE A 693 9.77 2.65 23.96
C PHE A 693 10.08 3.90 24.80
N PRO A 694 9.49 4.02 26.00
CA PRO A 694 9.71 5.19 26.87
C PRO A 694 11.19 5.47 27.11
N GLY A 695 11.60 6.74 26.87
CA GLY A 695 12.97 7.21 27.08
C GLY A 695 13.97 6.88 25.99
N THR A 696 13.56 6.25 24.87
CA THR A 696 14.48 5.95 23.77
C THR A 696 13.80 5.91 22.40
N GLU A 697 14.34 6.59 21.42
CA GLU A 697 13.91 6.52 20.02
C GLU A 697 14.60 5.37 19.25
N ARG A 698 15.45 4.58 19.93
CA ARG A 698 16.13 3.44 19.31
C ARG A 698 15.26 2.20 19.18
N TRP A 699 14.25 2.06 20.06
CA TRP A 699 13.32 0.95 20.02
C TRP A 699 11.97 1.43 19.53
N LYS A 700 11.50 0.81 18.49
CA LYS A 700 10.22 1.11 17.86
C LYS A 700 9.35 -0.13 17.83
N MET A 701 8.09 0.02 18.17
CA MET A 701 7.07 -1.01 18.13
C MET A 701 5.98 -0.62 17.13
N THR A 702 5.48 -1.57 16.37
CA THR A 702 4.32 -1.40 15.49
C THR A 702 3.32 -2.51 15.79
N LEU A 703 2.07 -2.14 16.06
CA LEU A 703 0.93 -3.05 16.21
C LEU A 703 -0.01 -2.87 15.04
N ARG A 704 -0.41 -3.97 14.41
CA ARG A 704 -1.45 -4.01 13.38
C ARG A 704 -2.57 -4.95 13.84
N LEU A 705 -3.80 -4.47 13.82
CA LEU A 705 -4.99 -5.28 14.08
C LEU A 705 -5.89 -5.19 12.86
N ALA A 706 -6.45 -6.32 12.45
CA ALA A 706 -7.48 -6.40 11.43
C ALA A 706 -8.62 -7.29 11.94
N TYR A 707 -9.84 -6.77 11.87
CA TYR A 707 -11.04 -7.51 12.20
C TYR A 707 -12.13 -7.16 11.18
N ALA A 708 -12.57 -8.15 10.40
CA ALA A 708 -13.47 -7.90 9.30
C ALA A 708 -14.49 -9.03 9.13
N ASP A 709 -15.65 -8.72 8.55
CA ASP A 709 -16.69 -9.69 8.26
C ASP A 709 -16.19 -10.74 7.25
N GLY A 710 -16.74 -11.95 7.32
CA GLY A 710 -16.45 -12.99 6.36
C GLY A 710 -17.06 -12.70 4.99
N LEU A 711 -16.43 -13.22 3.93
CA LEU A 711 -16.93 -13.11 2.56
C LEU A 711 -18.06 -14.10 2.27
N PRO A 712 -18.99 -13.78 1.34
CA PRO A 712 -19.97 -14.72 0.87
C PRO A 712 -19.34 -15.86 0.07
N PHE A 713 -19.89 -17.06 0.17
CA PHE A 713 -19.48 -18.21 -0.61
C PHE A 713 -20.67 -19.14 -0.89
N GLY A 714 -20.52 -20.03 -1.84
CA GLY A 714 -21.55 -20.98 -2.22
C GLY A 714 -20.96 -22.34 -2.67
N ALA A 715 -21.83 -23.31 -2.91
CA ALA A 715 -21.41 -24.61 -3.44
C ALA A 715 -20.87 -24.45 -4.88
N PRO A 716 -19.85 -25.22 -5.27
CA PRO A 716 -19.30 -25.18 -6.62
C PRO A 716 -20.33 -25.65 -7.64
N HIS A 717 -20.12 -25.27 -8.91
CA HIS A 717 -20.96 -25.62 -10.06
C HIS A 717 -22.44 -25.21 -9.95
N ARG A 718 -22.76 -24.33 -9.00
CA ARG A 718 -24.06 -23.67 -8.88
C ARG A 718 -23.94 -22.20 -9.25
N GLY A 719 -25.04 -21.64 -9.80
CA GLY A 719 -25.10 -20.21 -10.12
C GLY A 719 -24.88 -19.33 -8.88
N LEU A 720 -24.45 -18.10 -9.10
CA LEU A 720 -24.24 -17.10 -8.03
C LEU A 720 -25.46 -16.85 -7.16
N GLU A 721 -26.68 -17.07 -7.70
CA GLU A 721 -27.95 -16.97 -6.99
C GLU A 721 -28.07 -17.92 -5.80
N TYR A 722 -27.22 -18.95 -5.72
CA TYR A 722 -27.14 -19.90 -4.62
C TYR A 722 -26.02 -19.59 -3.61
N GLN A 723 -25.29 -18.49 -3.76
CA GLN A 723 -24.27 -18.05 -2.80
C GLN A 723 -24.94 -17.45 -1.54
N GLN A 724 -25.34 -18.32 -0.61
CA GLN A 724 -26.11 -17.91 0.57
C GLN A 724 -25.30 -18.02 1.88
N PHE A 725 -24.10 -18.58 1.85
CA PHE A 725 -23.27 -18.76 3.03
C PHE A 725 -22.28 -17.61 3.20
N ARG A 726 -21.82 -17.42 4.42
CA ARG A 726 -20.78 -16.45 4.75
C ARG A 726 -19.70 -17.11 5.60
N ALA A 727 -18.45 -16.87 5.23
CA ALA A 727 -17.29 -17.36 5.97
C ALA A 727 -17.25 -16.72 7.38
N PRO A 728 -16.55 -17.33 8.34
CA PRO A 728 -16.25 -16.73 9.62
C PRO A 728 -15.51 -15.40 9.45
N ALA A 729 -15.66 -14.50 10.44
CA ALA A 729 -14.98 -13.22 10.44
C ALA A 729 -13.45 -13.39 10.46
N TYR A 730 -12.75 -12.64 9.61
CA TYR A 730 -11.30 -12.56 9.57
C TYR A 730 -10.77 -11.79 10.77
N LYS A 731 -9.77 -12.32 11.46
CA LYS A 731 -9.17 -11.74 12.67
C LYS A 731 -7.67 -11.91 12.63
N ARG A 732 -6.92 -10.80 12.79
CA ARG A 732 -5.46 -10.86 12.76
C ARG A 732 -4.85 -9.81 13.67
N ALA A 733 -3.75 -10.16 14.31
CA ALA A 733 -2.90 -9.25 15.06
C ALA A 733 -1.43 -9.54 14.73
N ASP A 734 -0.69 -8.51 14.32
CA ASP A 734 0.73 -8.55 14.03
C ASP A 734 1.46 -7.51 14.90
N ILE A 735 2.61 -7.89 15.44
CA ILE A 735 3.48 -6.99 16.22
C ILE A 735 4.87 -7.00 15.58
N GLY A 736 5.40 -5.82 15.29
CA GLY A 736 6.77 -5.60 14.87
C GLY A 736 7.56 -4.85 15.93
N MET A 737 8.79 -5.28 16.19
CA MET A 737 9.76 -4.59 17.04
C MET A 737 11.02 -4.34 16.25
N SER A 738 11.52 -3.09 16.26
CA SER A 738 12.73 -2.70 15.55
C SER A 738 13.68 -1.96 16.47
N PHE A 739 14.95 -2.35 16.46
CA PHE A 739 16.01 -1.75 17.25
C PHE A 739 17.07 -1.12 16.37
N LEU A 740 17.40 0.15 16.60
CA LEU A 740 18.50 0.85 15.93
C LEU A 740 19.83 0.46 16.59
N ALA A 741 20.50 -0.54 16.01
CA ALA A 741 21.76 -1.07 16.51
C ALA A 741 22.93 -0.13 16.22
N VAL A 742 22.98 0.48 15.04
CA VAL A 742 24.03 1.39 14.61
C VAL A 742 23.43 2.68 14.09
N GLY A 743 24.05 3.81 14.40
CA GLY A 743 23.64 5.15 13.97
C GLY A 743 22.80 5.90 15.01
N LYS A 744 22.22 7.02 14.59
CA LYS A 744 21.31 7.87 15.36
C LYS A 744 20.00 8.04 14.65
N PRO A 745 18.85 8.12 15.34
CA PRO A 745 17.54 8.29 14.72
C PRO A 745 17.46 9.50 13.78
N ASP A 746 17.95 10.66 14.23
CA ASP A 746 17.86 11.94 13.51
C ASP A 746 18.98 12.19 12.50
N ALA A 747 20.02 11.33 12.46
CA ALA A 747 21.13 11.54 11.55
C ALA A 747 20.76 11.04 10.15
N THR A 748 21.12 11.81 9.13
CA THR A 748 21.01 11.37 7.74
C THR A 748 22.04 10.25 7.47
N PRO A 749 21.62 9.04 7.09
CA PRO A 749 22.55 7.94 6.87
C PRO A 749 23.46 8.20 5.67
N SER A 750 24.68 7.64 5.69
CA SER A 750 25.65 7.68 4.61
C SER A 750 26.56 6.45 4.69
N LEU A 751 27.34 6.16 3.63
CA LEU A 751 28.31 5.04 3.64
C LEU A 751 29.31 5.09 4.82
N ARG A 752 29.67 6.30 5.30
CA ARG A 752 30.57 6.47 6.46
C ARG A 752 29.86 6.36 7.81
N HIS A 753 28.55 6.65 7.82
CA HIS A 753 27.71 6.64 9.01
C HIS A 753 26.39 5.94 8.68
N PRO A 754 26.40 4.62 8.50
CA PRO A 754 25.19 3.87 8.19
C PRO A 754 24.25 3.81 9.40
N ARG A 755 22.96 3.60 9.14
CA ARG A 755 21.98 3.18 10.13
C ARG A 755 21.68 1.71 9.94
N VAL A 756 21.72 0.94 11.04
CA VAL A 756 21.39 -0.49 11.00
C VAL A 756 20.24 -0.75 11.96
N TRP A 757 19.14 -1.22 11.41
CA TRP A 757 17.96 -1.65 12.14
C TRP A 757 17.92 -3.17 12.19
N LEU A 758 17.69 -3.71 13.37
CA LEU A 758 17.36 -5.12 13.61
C LEU A 758 15.90 -5.20 13.97
N GLY A 759 15.13 -6.04 13.30
CA GLY A 759 13.69 -6.17 13.51
C GLY A 759 13.26 -7.61 13.70
N ILE A 760 12.21 -7.79 14.50
CA ILE A 760 11.49 -9.05 14.67
C ILE A 760 10.00 -8.75 14.52
N ASP A 761 9.33 -9.45 13.63
CA ASP A 761 7.89 -9.38 13.43
C ASP A 761 7.24 -10.69 13.92
N GLY A 762 6.26 -10.59 14.81
CA GLY A 762 5.34 -11.65 15.16
C GLY A 762 4.06 -11.48 14.34
N LEU A 763 3.80 -12.41 13.44
CA LEU A 763 2.65 -12.38 12.55
C LEU A 763 1.58 -13.36 13.06
N ASN A 764 0.31 -12.94 13.03
CA ASN A 764 -0.81 -13.69 13.58
C ASN A 764 -0.53 -14.21 15.00
N ILE A 765 -0.15 -13.31 15.91
CA ILE A 765 0.38 -13.66 17.26
C ILE A 765 -0.57 -14.49 18.09
N PHE A 766 -1.88 -14.39 17.85
CA PHE A 766 -2.90 -15.19 18.53
C PHE A 766 -3.11 -16.58 17.91
N GLY A 767 -2.49 -16.85 16.73
CA GLY A 767 -2.61 -18.13 16.04
C GLY A 767 -4.04 -18.44 15.59
N ILE A 768 -4.77 -17.42 15.13
CA ILE A 768 -6.16 -17.57 14.70
C ILE A 768 -6.19 -18.26 13.33
N SER A 769 -6.94 -19.34 13.20
CA SER A 769 -7.17 -20.03 11.93
C SER A 769 -8.23 -19.29 11.11
N ASN A 770 -7.79 -18.39 10.22
CA ASN A 770 -8.65 -17.69 9.29
C ASN A 770 -8.93 -18.53 8.06
N VAL A 771 -10.17 -18.59 7.61
CA VAL A 771 -10.56 -19.37 6.44
C VAL A 771 -10.24 -18.58 5.18
N ASN A 772 -9.48 -19.17 4.26
CA ASN A 772 -9.17 -18.62 2.95
C ASN A 772 -10.21 -19.03 1.88
N SER A 773 -10.54 -20.32 1.86
CA SER A 773 -11.46 -20.92 0.90
C SER A 773 -12.05 -22.19 1.47
N TYR A 774 -12.95 -22.81 0.70
CA TYR A 774 -13.54 -24.09 1.05
C TYR A 774 -13.33 -25.12 -0.07
N TYR A 775 -12.95 -26.34 0.32
CA TYR A 775 -13.09 -27.52 -0.53
C TYR A 775 -14.46 -28.12 -0.30
N TRP A 776 -15.13 -28.50 -1.37
CA TRP A 776 -16.41 -29.17 -1.26
C TRP A 776 -16.23 -30.65 -1.53
N VAL A 777 -16.71 -31.47 -0.63
CA VAL A 777 -16.72 -32.93 -0.74
C VAL A 777 -18.13 -33.44 -0.52
N THR A 778 -18.46 -34.56 -1.15
CA THR A 778 -19.77 -35.17 -1.07
C THR A 778 -19.64 -36.55 -0.43
N ASP A 779 -20.52 -36.89 0.46
CA ASP A 779 -20.59 -38.24 1.04
C ASP A 779 -21.39 -39.20 0.11
N VAL A 780 -21.41 -40.50 0.48
CA VAL A 780 -22.13 -41.55 -0.25
C VAL A 780 -23.63 -41.32 -0.32
N THR A 781 -24.21 -40.48 0.54
CA THR A 781 -25.63 -40.12 0.56
C THR A 781 -25.90 -38.80 -0.18
N ASN A 782 -24.88 -38.29 -0.88
CA ASN A 782 -24.96 -37.06 -1.66
C ASN A 782 -25.13 -35.75 -0.84
N HIS A 783 -24.73 -35.76 0.45
CA HIS A 783 -24.61 -34.55 1.23
C HIS A 783 -23.27 -33.86 0.94
N GLN A 784 -23.31 -32.53 0.76
CA GLN A 784 -22.14 -31.72 0.46
C GLN A 784 -21.59 -31.08 1.74
N TYR A 785 -20.28 -31.19 1.94
CA TYR A 785 -19.54 -30.63 3.07
C TYR A 785 -18.54 -29.60 2.56
N ALA A 786 -18.54 -28.41 3.21
CA ALA A 786 -17.54 -27.37 2.97
C ALA A 786 -16.35 -27.58 3.92
N VAL A 787 -15.26 -28.13 3.43
CA VAL A 787 -14.01 -28.33 4.19
C VAL A 787 -13.19 -27.03 4.16
N PRO A 788 -12.92 -26.38 5.28
CA PRO A 788 -12.17 -25.13 5.31
C PRO A 788 -10.71 -25.32 4.92
N ASN A 789 -10.19 -24.39 4.15
CA ASN A 789 -8.77 -24.24 3.88
C ASN A 789 -8.28 -22.97 4.62
N TYR A 790 -7.41 -23.16 5.61
CA TYR A 790 -6.99 -22.09 6.50
C TYR A 790 -5.74 -21.36 5.98
N LEU A 791 -5.65 -20.08 6.31
CA LEU A 791 -4.49 -19.22 6.11
C LEU A 791 -3.36 -19.55 7.12
N THR A 792 -2.30 -18.75 7.12
CA THR A 792 -1.12 -19.02 7.93
C THR A 792 -1.39 -18.96 9.44
N GLY A 793 -0.82 -19.88 10.19
CA GLY A 793 -0.78 -19.82 11.64
C GLY A 793 0.18 -18.74 12.15
N ARG A 794 0.64 -18.88 13.40
CA ARG A 794 1.61 -17.97 14.01
C ARG A 794 2.97 -18.08 13.33
N GLN A 795 3.58 -16.91 13.01
CA GLN A 795 4.86 -16.81 12.31
C GLN A 795 5.77 -15.79 12.99
N ILE A 796 7.08 -16.02 12.89
CA ILE A 796 8.10 -15.07 13.34
C ILE A 796 8.98 -14.73 12.14
N ASN A 797 9.17 -13.44 11.85
CA ASN A 797 10.05 -12.97 10.79
C ASN A 797 11.15 -12.09 11.37
N GLY A 798 12.39 -12.48 11.17
CA GLY A 798 13.56 -11.66 11.50
C GLY A 798 13.98 -10.82 10.31
N LYS A 799 14.34 -9.55 10.54
CA LYS A 799 14.77 -8.63 9.46
C LYS A 799 15.94 -7.75 9.89
N VAL A 800 16.80 -7.44 8.91
CA VAL A 800 17.91 -6.49 9.04
C VAL A 800 17.78 -5.47 7.92
N ILE A 801 17.87 -4.18 8.27
CA ILE A 801 17.82 -3.07 7.31
C ILE A 801 19.06 -2.21 7.53
N VAL A 802 19.85 -2.02 6.48
CA VAL A 802 21.03 -1.15 6.46
C VAL A 802 20.74 0.04 5.54
N GLU A 803 20.79 1.25 6.08
CA GLU A 803 20.61 2.50 5.31
C GLU A 803 21.92 3.28 5.26
N PHE A 804 22.27 3.83 4.09
CA PHE A 804 23.51 4.58 3.88
C PHE A 804 23.36 5.75 2.91
#